data_f48cefda3e0d7b3fea8bd53e387705e6
#
_entry.id   f48cefda3e0d7b3fea8bd53e387705e6
#
_cell.length_a   1.000
_cell.length_b   1.000
_cell.length_c   1.000
_cell.angle_alpha   90.00
_cell.angle_beta   90.00
_cell.angle_gamma   90.00
#
_symmetry.space_group_name_H-M   'P 1'
#
loop_
_entity.id
_entity.type
_entity.pdbx_description
1 polymer ?
#
loop_
_entity_poly.entity_id
_entity_poly.type
_entity_poly.pdbx_seq_one_letter_code
_entity_poly.pdbx_strand_id
1 'polypeptide(L)'
;KMEVKVVFKNTDVSAHLENKKRYYSPEFEHLFKSCLNYMPMQEKDVITTYPVKYVIVSDPAFQTALQPLVQWKTKKGFMVVEGYTNDPAVGNTTASIHAYLKDMYDNATTNDPAPTYLLIVGDDGQVPSFNNGNHLSDMYFCEFDGGGDFYPEMYYGRFSAVSSADVESQVHKTLTHEQYTFSDPSFLDEVVLVAGVDVSMAPTYGNGQINYGTDNYFNIAHGLTIYNYLYGTLAPGSSISSDMVVASAAIISDVSEGVGFANYTAHCGSSGWADPSFSTSDISGLQNNDEYGFMVGNCCQSNKFDVPICFGEGLLRANNKGAVGYIGGSNNTYWDEDFWWAVGNGSISANPTYAGTGLALFDCLMHENGEQQEDWFITAGQMIHSGNLAVTQAGGSEQYYWEIYHLMGDPSLMPYIGVPTLLNIFHGSATPVGTTTFSVTAEENAYVAISMNGVLLDAQLADVTGIVNLTFSAISNVGTADIVVTKQFKQPHQSVVQIISPNGPYVIYATNTIDDVAGNNNSLADYNELISMDVDVQNVGSVNANSVNVTLSTTDPAVTVITNSAVISIINSSQILSIPTPFTFQVANNITDQHVVVFTLDMTDNLSNTWSSTINVLLNAPILDHTTFTINDVALGNGNGRLDAGETLDLVIVATNTGHADIDNLTATLGSLSSYVTINTVSANIASLNTNQQQATVFNITVDANTPVGTYVEFPYDITDGVYAYNNTFNAIVGIINEDYETGDFTNYAWVNDPLYPWVIDNANIYEGVHSSKSGAGLPDGEVSHLNINIDVTAPGDISFFKFVSSEQDYDFLQFYIDGNKQGEWSGIDNAWSFVSFPVTVGNHDFEWEYDKDGGLADGQDCAWIDYIVFPPMYIAPSAVVESKIDFELFPNPTMGSFNLTFNDVINHEVEIYDNTGRVIEKMVDQKGMSLFDIKKYAAGTYTIKVMPEGVTYQIIKQ
;
A
#
# COMPACT_ATOMS: atom_id res chain seq x y z
N LYS A 1 39.99 -0.28 -13.51
CA LYS A 1 39.12 -0.14 -12.34
C LYS A 1 39.01 1.35 -12.03
N MET A 2 37.83 1.91 -12.07
CA MET A 2 37.57 3.32 -11.73
C MET A 2 36.94 3.33 -10.34
N GLU A 3 37.52 4.07 -9.39
CA GLU A 3 36.96 4.23 -8.07
C GLU A 3 36.19 5.55 -8.05
N VAL A 4 34.89 5.47 -7.78
CA VAL A 4 34.00 6.64 -7.70
C VAL A 4 33.58 6.80 -6.24
N LYS A 5 33.82 7.96 -5.65
CA LYS A 5 33.35 8.31 -4.32
C LYS A 5 32.22 9.34 -4.44
N VAL A 6 31.02 8.93 -4.10
CA VAL A 6 29.87 9.84 -3.97
C VAL A 6 29.83 10.37 -2.52
N VAL A 7 29.78 11.68 -2.36
CA VAL A 7 29.69 12.32 -1.06
C VAL A 7 28.44 13.19 -1.01
N PHE A 8 27.47 12.79 -0.20
CA PHE A 8 26.28 13.60 0.09
C PHE A 8 26.67 14.70 1.10
N LYS A 9 26.26 15.94 0.83
CA LYS A 9 26.45 17.09 1.73
C LYS A 9 25.12 17.43 2.39
N ASN A 10 25.18 17.75 3.69
CA ASN A 10 24.00 18.11 4.51
C ASN A 10 22.93 17.00 4.63
N THR A 11 23.36 15.76 4.64
CA THR A 11 22.47 14.61 4.83
C THR A 11 22.13 14.47 6.31
N ASP A 12 20.88 14.34 6.64
CA ASP A 12 20.44 13.92 7.97
C ASP A 12 20.60 12.40 8.09
N VAL A 13 21.74 12.00 8.65
CA VAL A 13 22.08 10.57 8.82
C VAL A 13 21.12 9.89 9.81
N SER A 14 20.64 10.64 10.83
CA SER A 14 19.73 10.09 11.83
C SER A 14 18.37 9.78 11.19
N ALA A 15 17.79 10.74 10.47
CA ALA A 15 16.54 10.53 9.74
C ALA A 15 16.65 9.38 8.70
N HIS A 16 17.80 9.31 8.00
CA HIS A 16 18.05 8.20 7.08
C HIS A 16 18.09 6.84 7.77
N LEU A 17 18.74 6.74 8.92
CA LEU A 17 18.79 5.49 9.69
C LEU A 17 17.43 5.11 10.28
N GLU A 18 16.66 6.07 10.75
CA GLU A 18 15.29 5.83 11.23
C GLU A 18 14.38 5.34 10.08
N ASN A 19 14.41 6.00 8.93
CA ASN A 19 13.65 5.54 7.76
C ASN A 19 14.08 4.13 7.31
N LYS A 20 15.40 3.86 7.29
CA LYS A 20 15.91 2.53 6.97
C LYS A 20 15.40 1.46 7.94
N LYS A 21 15.31 1.76 9.24
CA LYS A 21 14.76 0.85 10.25
C LYS A 21 13.26 0.65 10.05
N ARG A 22 12.53 1.73 9.78
CA ARG A 22 11.07 1.75 9.62
C ARG A 22 10.59 0.90 8.45
N TYR A 23 11.26 1.03 7.30
CA TYR A 23 10.88 0.35 6.04
C TYR A 23 11.72 -0.92 5.77
N TYR A 24 12.42 -1.41 6.78
CA TYR A 24 13.21 -2.62 6.63
C TYR A 24 12.30 -3.83 6.37
N SER A 25 12.59 -4.55 5.31
CA SER A 25 12.05 -5.88 5.04
C SER A 25 13.21 -6.81 4.69
N PRO A 26 13.33 -7.97 5.33
CA PRO A 26 14.39 -8.93 5.03
C PRO A 26 14.43 -9.34 3.57
N GLU A 27 13.25 -9.48 2.96
CA GLU A 27 13.08 -9.90 1.57
C GLU A 27 13.49 -8.82 0.55
N PHE A 28 13.57 -7.54 0.97
CA PHE A 28 14.09 -6.43 0.15
C PHE A 28 15.54 -6.07 0.48
N GLU A 29 16.14 -6.66 1.51
CA GLU A 29 17.51 -6.32 1.95
C GLU A 29 18.56 -6.58 0.85
N HIS A 30 18.37 -7.63 0.06
CA HIS A 30 19.25 -7.94 -1.05
C HIS A 30 19.28 -6.82 -2.10
N LEU A 31 18.13 -6.19 -2.41
CA LEU A 31 18.08 -5.01 -3.30
C LEU A 31 18.86 -3.83 -2.74
N PHE A 32 18.75 -3.56 -1.44
CA PHE A 32 19.50 -2.48 -0.81
C PHE A 32 21.00 -2.73 -0.81
N LYS A 33 21.45 -3.99 -0.71
CA LYS A 33 22.88 -4.36 -0.81
C LYS A 33 23.50 -4.04 -2.17
N SER A 34 22.72 -4.07 -3.24
CA SER A 34 23.17 -3.69 -4.57
C SER A 34 23.39 -2.18 -4.74
N CYS A 35 22.84 -1.36 -3.86
CA CYS A 35 22.92 0.11 -3.95
C CYS A 35 24.34 0.65 -3.67
N LEU A 36 24.75 1.66 -4.44
CA LEU A 36 26.01 2.37 -4.24
C LEU A 36 26.01 3.01 -2.83
N ASN A 37 27.05 2.79 -2.04
CA ASN A 37 27.21 3.22 -0.64
C ASN A 37 26.28 2.51 0.36
N TYR A 38 25.79 1.32 0.04
CA TYR A 38 25.12 0.50 1.05
C TYR A 38 26.02 0.36 2.29
N MET A 39 25.44 0.56 3.46
CA MET A 39 26.06 0.29 4.74
C MET A 39 25.23 -0.77 5.45
N PRO A 40 25.78 -1.96 5.71
CA PRO A 40 25.08 -2.97 6.49
C PRO A 40 24.62 -2.39 7.84
N MET A 41 23.43 -2.74 8.28
CA MET A 41 23.02 -2.39 9.64
C MET A 41 23.96 -3.11 10.63
N GLN A 42 24.48 -2.40 11.61
CA GLN A 42 25.29 -3.05 12.66
C GLN A 42 24.35 -3.81 13.59
N GLU A 43 24.80 -4.98 14.11
CA GLU A 43 23.96 -5.89 14.92
C GLU A 43 23.16 -5.24 16.05
N LYS A 44 23.66 -4.18 16.66
CA LYS A 44 22.94 -3.42 17.70
C LYS A 44 21.94 -2.38 17.17
N ASP A 45 21.96 -2.11 15.87
CA ASP A 45 21.03 -1.20 15.19
C ASP A 45 20.01 -1.98 14.37
N VAL A 46 20.16 -3.30 14.31
CA VAL A 46 19.31 -4.19 13.55
C VAL A 46 18.04 -4.44 14.35
N ILE A 47 16.96 -3.87 13.87
CA ILE A 47 15.66 -4.44 14.13
C ILE A 47 15.57 -5.65 13.20
N THR A 48 16.24 -6.71 13.58
CA THR A 48 16.03 -8.04 12.98
C THR A 48 14.75 -8.60 13.52
N THR A 49 13.68 -7.90 13.33
CA THR A 49 12.38 -8.46 13.59
C THR A 49 11.87 -9.02 12.28
N TYR A 50 12.35 -10.20 11.93
CA TYR A 50 11.38 -11.15 11.44
C TYR A 50 10.26 -11.20 12.52
N PRO A 51 9.00 -11.26 12.16
CA PRO A 51 8.47 -11.91 10.99
C PRO A 51 8.24 -10.96 9.82
N VAL A 52 8.31 -11.55 8.62
CA VAL A 52 7.87 -10.94 7.37
C VAL A 52 6.36 -10.71 7.41
N LYS A 53 5.88 -9.49 7.14
CA LYS A 53 4.46 -9.19 7.10
C LYS A 53 3.84 -9.59 5.76
N TYR A 54 2.79 -10.40 5.82
CA TYR A 54 2.04 -10.93 4.68
C TYR A 54 0.59 -10.44 4.75
N VAL A 55 0.19 -9.59 3.82
CA VAL A 55 -1.15 -8.99 3.79
C VAL A 55 -2.03 -9.71 2.79
N ILE A 56 -3.22 -10.09 3.20
CA ILE A 56 -4.27 -10.63 2.32
C ILE A 56 -5.37 -9.58 2.20
N VAL A 57 -5.69 -9.16 0.98
CA VAL A 57 -6.87 -8.34 0.69
C VAL A 57 -7.87 -9.18 -0.08
N SER A 58 -9.08 -9.39 0.48
CA SER A 58 -10.03 -10.36 -0.03
C SER A 58 -11.48 -9.89 -0.01
N ASP A 59 -12.30 -10.45 -0.91
CA ASP A 59 -13.75 -10.43 -0.75
C ASP A 59 -14.14 -11.22 0.53
N PRO A 60 -15.05 -10.72 1.37
CA PRO A 60 -15.45 -11.39 2.61
C PRO A 60 -16.10 -12.76 2.41
N ALA A 61 -16.63 -13.05 1.22
CA ALA A 61 -17.18 -14.36 0.90
C ALA A 61 -16.13 -15.49 0.93
N PHE A 62 -14.85 -15.14 0.81
CA PHE A 62 -13.74 -16.09 0.71
C PHE A 62 -13.02 -16.35 2.05
N GLN A 63 -13.42 -15.66 3.13
CA GLN A 63 -12.77 -15.73 4.44
C GLN A 63 -12.56 -17.17 4.93
N THR A 64 -13.59 -18.01 4.84
CA THR A 64 -13.50 -19.40 5.33
C THR A 64 -12.54 -20.25 4.48
N ALA A 65 -12.56 -20.09 3.18
CA ALA A 65 -11.70 -20.82 2.25
C ALA A 65 -10.20 -20.46 2.42
N LEU A 66 -9.89 -19.25 2.88
CA LEU A 66 -8.53 -18.76 3.12
C LEU A 66 -7.91 -19.26 4.44
N GLN A 67 -8.71 -19.69 5.43
CA GLN A 67 -8.18 -20.00 6.76
C GLN A 67 -7.07 -21.06 6.79
N PRO A 68 -7.08 -22.13 5.96
CA PRO A 68 -5.96 -23.07 5.91
C PRO A 68 -4.65 -22.41 5.46
N LEU A 69 -4.72 -21.48 4.50
CA LEU A 69 -3.56 -20.71 4.04
C LEU A 69 -3.05 -19.75 5.13
N VAL A 70 -3.94 -19.00 5.79
CA VAL A 70 -3.62 -18.11 6.91
C VAL A 70 -2.88 -18.87 8.01
N GLN A 71 -3.40 -20.04 8.41
CA GLN A 71 -2.79 -20.89 9.44
C GLN A 71 -1.39 -21.38 9.00
N TRP A 72 -1.25 -21.78 7.75
CA TRP A 72 0.03 -22.24 7.23
C TRP A 72 1.06 -21.10 7.15
N LYS A 73 0.69 -19.95 6.60
CA LYS A 73 1.59 -18.79 6.52
C LYS A 73 2.04 -18.33 7.91
N THR A 74 1.15 -18.39 8.90
CA THR A 74 1.50 -18.10 10.31
C THR A 74 2.51 -19.15 10.84
N LYS A 75 2.31 -20.42 10.59
CA LYS A 75 3.26 -21.48 10.99
C LYS A 75 4.61 -21.38 10.28
N LYS A 76 4.58 -21.00 9.00
CA LYS A 76 5.77 -20.76 8.17
C LYS A 76 6.59 -19.54 8.66
N GLY A 77 6.02 -18.69 9.51
CA GLY A 77 6.74 -17.58 10.14
C GLY A 77 6.34 -16.20 9.65
N PHE A 78 5.20 -16.05 8.98
CA PHE A 78 4.73 -14.75 8.53
C PHE A 78 3.74 -14.13 9.52
N MET A 79 3.83 -12.81 9.70
CA MET A 79 2.82 -12.01 10.36
C MET A 79 1.68 -11.77 9.34
N VAL A 80 0.63 -12.59 9.42
CA VAL A 80 -0.47 -12.53 8.47
C VAL A 80 -1.49 -11.49 8.92
N VAL A 81 -1.82 -10.57 8.01
CA VAL A 81 -2.87 -9.55 8.19
C VAL A 81 -3.97 -9.80 7.16
N GLU A 82 -5.19 -10.00 7.63
CA GLU A 82 -6.36 -10.21 6.77
C GLU A 82 -7.18 -8.93 6.66
N GLY A 83 -7.30 -8.36 5.45
CA GLY A 83 -8.16 -7.23 5.12
C GLY A 83 -9.31 -7.66 4.21
N TYR A 84 -10.57 -7.37 4.61
CA TYR A 84 -11.75 -7.74 3.82
C TYR A 84 -12.44 -6.49 3.27
N THR A 85 -12.88 -6.54 2.00
CA THR A 85 -13.44 -5.38 1.28
C THR A 85 -14.73 -4.82 1.88
N ASN A 86 -15.39 -5.54 2.79
CA ASN A 86 -16.53 -5.06 3.56
C ASN A 86 -16.14 -4.33 4.87
N ASP A 87 -14.86 -4.39 5.27
CA ASP A 87 -14.35 -3.57 6.37
C ASP A 87 -14.17 -2.13 5.90
N PRO A 88 -14.77 -1.14 6.58
CA PRO A 88 -14.60 0.27 6.22
C PRO A 88 -13.14 0.76 6.23
N ALA A 89 -12.25 0.12 6.99
CA ALA A 89 -10.82 0.45 6.99
C ALA A 89 -10.11 0.02 5.71
N VAL A 90 -10.54 -1.07 5.08
CA VAL A 90 -10.02 -1.59 3.81
C VAL A 90 -10.73 -0.94 2.63
N GLY A 91 -12.07 -0.93 2.67
CA GLY A 91 -12.93 -0.49 1.59
C GLY A 91 -12.90 -1.43 0.37
N ASN A 92 -13.64 -1.07 -0.68
CA ASN A 92 -13.86 -1.90 -1.86
C ASN A 92 -13.53 -1.19 -3.18
N THR A 93 -12.69 -0.18 -3.14
CA THR A 93 -12.19 0.54 -4.33
C THR A 93 -10.68 0.44 -4.39
N THR A 94 -10.10 0.59 -5.57
CA THR A 94 -8.64 0.64 -5.74
C THR A 94 -8.01 1.68 -4.82
N ALA A 95 -8.57 2.88 -4.76
CA ALA A 95 -8.06 3.97 -3.93
C ALA A 95 -8.12 3.66 -2.43
N SER A 96 -9.22 3.04 -1.93
CA SER A 96 -9.33 2.70 -0.51
C SER A 96 -8.39 1.57 -0.10
N ILE A 97 -8.25 0.54 -0.95
CA ILE A 97 -7.33 -0.58 -0.71
C ILE A 97 -5.88 -0.09 -0.73
N HIS A 98 -5.52 0.73 -1.72
CA HIS A 98 -4.19 1.35 -1.78
C HIS A 98 -3.91 2.19 -0.52
N ALA A 99 -4.86 3.03 -0.08
CA ALA A 99 -4.71 3.85 1.12
C ALA A 99 -4.52 2.98 2.38
N TYR A 100 -5.25 1.86 2.50
CA TYR A 100 -5.10 0.91 3.59
C TYR A 100 -3.69 0.27 3.62
N LEU A 101 -3.18 -0.15 2.47
CA LEU A 101 -1.84 -0.74 2.37
C LEU A 101 -0.75 0.31 2.62
N LYS A 102 -0.93 1.51 2.07
CA LYS A 102 -0.02 2.64 2.30
C LYS A 102 0.01 3.06 3.77
N ASP A 103 -1.13 3.05 4.46
CA ASP A 103 -1.19 3.35 5.88
C ASP A 103 -0.36 2.35 6.71
N MET A 104 -0.42 1.05 6.41
CA MET A 104 0.44 0.05 7.05
C MET A 104 1.94 0.29 6.75
N TYR A 105 2.25 0.72 5.54
CA TYR A 105 3.63 1.02 5.14
C TYR A 105 4.13 2.29 5.82
N ASP A 106 3.38 3.37 5.78
CA ASP A 106 3.74 4.66 6.34
C ASP A 106 3.84 4.65 7.88
N ASN A 107 3.02 3.84 8.55
CA ASN A 107 2.98 3.71 10.00
C ASN A 107 3.77 2.50 10.54
N ALA A 108 4.61 1.89 9.71
CA ALA A 108 5.43 0.76 10.13
C ALA A 108 6.33 1.11 11.32
N THR A 109 6.47 0.15 12.24
CA THR A 109 7.31 0.26 13.43
C THR A 109 8.21 -0.97 13.56
N THR A 110 9.06 -0.99 14.57
CA THR A 110 9.91 -2.14 14.86
C THR A 110 9.16 -3.39 15.26
N ASN A 111 7.98 -3.23 15.88
CA ASN A 111 7.14 -4.33 16.35
C ASN A 111 6.03 -4.66 15.34
N ASP A 112 5.76 -3.75 14.41
CA ASP A 112 4.80 -3.91 13.33
C ASP A 112 5.47 -3.47 12.01
N PRO A 113 6.26 -4.35 11.36
CA PRO A 113 7.07 -4.00 10.21
C PRO A 113 6.22 -3.63 8.98
N ALA A 114 6.83 -2.90 8.05
CA ALA A 114 6.22 -2.64 6.75
C ALA A 114 5.81 -3.94 6.06
N PRO A 115 4.70 -3.96 5.32
CA PRO A 115 4.26 -5.16 4.61
C PRO A 115 5.25 -5.53 3.50
N THR A 116 5.51 -6.83 3.36
CA THR A 116 6.43 -7.38 2.35
C THR A 116 5.68 -8.02 1.19
N TYR A 117 4.61 -8.77 1.49
CA TYR A 117 3.82 -9.50 0.50
C TYR A 117 2.37 -9.06 0.54
N LEU A 118 1.77 -8.93 -0.65
CA LEU A 118 0.35 -8.73 -0.86
C LEU A 118 -0.25 -9.88 -1.67
N LEU A 119 -1.20 -10.60 -1.10
CA LEU A 119 -2.07 -11.52 -1.83
C LEU A 119 -3.45 -10.90 -1.99
N ILE A 120 -3.86 -10.63 -3.23
CA ILE A 120 -5.20 -10.19 -3.59
C ILE A 120 -6.05 -11.42 -3.87
N VAL A 121 -7.21 -11.55 -3.22
CA VAL A 121 -8.08 -12.73 -3.38
C VAL A 121 -9.46 -12.31 -3.90
N GLY A 122 -9.69 -12.63 -5.15
CA GLY A 122 -10.88 -12.28 -5.93
C GLY A 122 -10.51 -11.90 -7.36
N ASP A 123 -11.44 -12.04 -8.28
CA ASP A 123 -11.38 -11.48 -9.63
C ASP A 123 -11.59 -9.95 -9.57
N ASP A 124 -11.45 -9.24 -10.67
CA ASP A 124 -11.66 -7.78 -10.75
C ASP A 124 -13.06 -7.36 -10.25
N GLY A 125 -14.06 -8.21 -10.45
CA GLY A 125 -15.40 -8.00 -9.92
C GLY A 125 -15.55 -8.11 -8.40
N GLN A 126 -14.66 -8.81 -7.70
CA GLN A 126 -14.64 -9.00 -6.25
C GLN A 126 -13.68 -8.03 -5.56
N VAL A 127 -12.47 -7.89 -6.10
CA VAL A 127 -11.44 -6.95 -5.65
C VAL A 127 -10.93 -6.21 -6.89
N PRO A 128 -11.37 -4.96 -7.12
CA PRO A 128 -11.07 -4.24 -8.34
C PRO A 128 -9.58 -3.95 -8.49
N SER A 129 -9.08 -3.96 -9.73
CA SER A 129 -7.71 -3.58 -10.09
C SER A 129 -7.65 -2.18 -10.69
N PHE A 130 -6.46 -1.57 -10.72
CA PHE A 130 -6.26 -0.30 -11.42
C PHE A 130 -6.38 -0.51 -12.92
N ASN A 131 -7.11 0.39 -13.59
CA ASN A 131 -7.33 0.34 -15.02
C ASN A 131 -6.57 1.50 -15.71
N ASN A 132 -5.56 1.15 -16.48
CA ASN A 132 -4.74 2.09 -17.26
C ASN A 132 -5.24 2.19 -18.73
N GLY A 133 -6.55 2.16 -18.91
CA GLY A 133 -7.21 2.32 -20.20
C GLY A 133 -7.21 1.06 -21.07
N ASN A 134 -6.07 0.40 -21.25
CA ASN A 134 -5.95 -0.78 -22.14
C ASN A 134 -5.68 -2.08 -21.37
N HIS A 135 -5.38 -2.01 -20.08
CA HIS A 135 -5.07 -3.18 -19.24
C HIS A 135 -5.35 -2.92 -17.76
N LEU A 136 -5.52 -3.99 -17.00
CA LEU A 136 -5.54 -3.94 -15.54
C LEU A 136 -4.13 -4.11 -14.99
N SER A 137 -3.86 -3.45 -13.86
CA SER A 137 -2.61 -3.56 -13.13
C SER A 137 -2.83 -3.62 -11.62
N ASP A 138 -2.26 -4.62 -10.96
CA ASP A 138 -2.23 -4.73 -9.51
C ASP A 138 -0.99 -4.06 -8.88
N MET A 139 -0.02 -3.69 -9.69
CA MET A 139 1.23 -3.05 -9.25
C MET A 139 0.96 -1.79 -8.42
N TYR A 140 -0.01 -0.99 -8.82
CA TYR A 140 -0.35 0.27 -8.14
C TYR A 140 -0.96 0.10 -6.73
N PHE A 141 -1.29 -1.10 -6.31
CA PHE A 141 -1.58 -1.34 -4.89
C PHE A 141 -0.35 -1.27 -4.01
N CYS A 142 0.82 -1.50 -4.59
CA CYS A 142 2.09 -1.63 -3.90
C CYS A 142 3.08 -0.50 -4.21
N GLU A 143 2.70 0.50 -4.99
CA GLU A 143 3.49 1.70 -5.26
C GLU A 143 3.03 2.82 -4.32
N PHE A 144 3.92 3.34 -3.46
CA PHE A 144 3.55 4.28 -2.39
C PHE A 144 4.24 5.64 -2.49
N ASP A 145 5.30 5.76 -3.29
CA ASP A 145 6.12 6.97 -3.36
C ASP A 145 5.52 8.04 -4.29
N GLY A 146 4.71 7.66 -5.28
CA GLY A 146 4.05 8.56 -6.23
C GLY A 146 5.05 9.29 -7.17
N GLY A 147 4.57 10.34 -7.81
CA GLY A 147 5.45 11.21 -8.59
C GLY A 147 6.01 10.60 -9.88
N GLY A 148 5.39 9.53 -10.40
CA GLY A 148 5.85 8.80 -11.58
C GLY A 148 6.78 7.64 -11.27
N ASP A 149 6.87 7.26 -10.00
CA ASP A 149 7.46 6.00 -9.58
C ASP A 149 6.56 4.84 -10.02
N PHE A 150 7.18 3.72 -10.38
CA PHE A 150 6.51 2.49 -10.78
C PHE A 150 7.22 1.24 -10.22
N TYR A 151 8.04 1.41 -9.19
CA TYR A 151 8.71 0.32 -8.48
C TYR A 151 7.92 -0.02 -7.21
N PRO A 152 7.31 -1.22 -7.11
CA PRO A 152 6.47 -1.55 -5.98
C PRO A 152 7.29 -1.82 -4.71
N GLU A 153 6.79 -1.33 -3.56
CA GLU A 153 7.36 -1.56 -2.22
C GLU A 153 6.93 -2.89 -1.60
N MET A 154 6.08 -3.67 -2.27
CA MET A 154 5.64 -5.01 -1.86
C MET A 154 5.69 -5.97 -3.04
N TYR A 155 6.01 -7.23 -2.78
CA TYR A 155 5.79 -8.29 -3.76
C TYR A 155 4.32 -8.69 -3.75
N TYR A 156 3.69 -8.78 -4.92
CA TYR A 156 2.26 -9.00 -5.03
C TYR A 156 1.90 -10.16 -5.95
N GLY A 157 0.73 -10.74 -5.71
CA GLY A 157 0.11 -11.76 -6.54
C GLY A 157 -1.39 -11.81 -6.30
N ARG A 158 -2.09 -12.53 -7.18
CA ARG A 158 -3.54 -12.63 -7.14
C ARG A 158 -4.01 -14.09 -7.17
N PHE A 159 -4.86 -14.45 -6.21
CA PHE A 159 -5.75 -15.59 -6.32
C PHE A 159 -7.04 -15.10 -6.97
N SER A 160 -7.07 -15.06 -8.29
CA SER A 160 -8.27 -14.66 -9.00
C SER A 160 -9.37 -15.70 -8.81
N ALA A 161 -10.53 -15.27 -8.31
CA ALA A 161 -11.62 -16.16 -7.91
C ALA A 161 -12.98 -15.46 -8.01
N VAL A 162 -13.97 -16.16 -8.49
CA VAL A 162 -15.37 -15.73 -8.50
C VAL A 162 -16.23 -16.54 -7.52
N SER A 163 -15.68 -17.59 -6.92
CA SER A 163 -16.34 -18.47 -5.96
C SER A 163 -15.37 -18.96 -4.88
N SER A 164 -15.92 -19.43 -3.73
CA SER A 164 -15.10 -20.06 -2.70
C SER A 164 -14.39 -21.32 -3.19
N ALA A 165 -14.99 -22.06 -4.14
CA ALA A 165 -14.37 -23.25 -4.74
C ALA A 165 -13.10 -22.91 -5.53
N ASP A 166 -13.06 -21.75 -6.20
CA ASP A 166 -11.85 -21.28 -6.90
C ASP A 166 -10.75 -20.98 -5.89
N VAL A 167 -11.08 -20.37 -4.76
CA VAL A 167 -10.12 -20.09 -3.67
C VAL A 167 -9.64 -21.39 -3.03
N GLU A 168 -10.54 -22.33 -2.73
CA GLU A 168 -10.20 -23.64 -2.17
C GLU A 168 -9.22 -24.40 -3.07
N SER A 169 -9.42 -24.35 -4.39
CA SER A 169 -8.51 -24.97 -5.36
C SER A 169 -7.10 -24.36 -5.30
N GLN A 170 -6.99 -23.03 -5.29
CA GLN A 170 -5.72 -22.30 -5.24
C GLN A 170 -5.01 -22.50 -3.89
N VAL A 171 -5.76 -22.43 -2.79
CA VAL A 171 -5.24 -22.70 -1.43
C VAL A 171 -4.73 -24.16 -1.34
N HIS A 172 -5.48 -25.15 -1.85
CA HIS A 172 -5.06 -26.55 -1.84
C HIS A 172 -3.74 -26.72 -2.58
N LYS A 173 -3.61 -26.23 -3.81
CA LYS A 173 -2.38 -26.34 -4.61
C LYS A 173 -1.19 -25.68 -3.91
N THR A 174 -1.37 -24.49 -3.37
CA THR A 174 -0.32 -23.77 -2.64
C THR A 174 0.13 -24.53 -1.41
N LEU A 175 -0.82 -25.10 -0.63
CA LEU A 175 -0.49 -25.88 0.56
C LEU A 175 0.19 -27.21 0.20
N THR A 176 -0.27 -27.91 -0.85
CA THR A 176 0.37 -29.14 -1.34
C THR A 176 1.83 -28.85 -1.70
N HIS A 177 2.08 -27.76 -2.39
CA HIS A 177 3.43 -27.34 -2.79
C HIS A 177 4.28 -26.92 -1.58
N GLU A 178 3.82 -25.96 -0.78
CA GLU A 178 4.61 -25.39 0.32
C GLU A 178 4.81 -26.35 1.50
N GLN A 179 3.90 -27.30 1.73
CA GLN A 179 4.03 -28.33 2.76
C GLN A 179 4.70 -29.61 2.24
N TYR A 180 5.00 -29.66 0.95
CA TYR A 180 5.58 -30.81 0.27
C TYR A 180 4.76 -32.09 0.50
N THR A 181 3.47 -32.02 0.27
CA THR A 181 2.54 -33.13 0.49
C THR A 181 2.09 -33.83 -0.79
N PHE A 182 2.93 -33.78 -1.81
CA PHE A 182 2.71 -34.46 -3.08
C PHE A 182 2.59 -36.00 -2.89
N SER A 183 1.69 -36.63 -3.65
CA SER A 183 1.60 -38.09 -3.69
C SER A 183 2.81 -38.72 -4.38
N ASP A 184 3.29 -38.10 -5.44
CA ASP A 184 4.53 -38.39 -6.14
C ASP A 184 5.24 -37.08 -6.51
N PRO A 185 6.43 -36.81 -5.98
CA PRO A 185 7.17 -35.60 -6.28
C PRO A 185 8.07 -35.67 -7.50
N SER A 186 8.10 -36.76 -8.23
CA SER A 186 9.01 -36.97 -9.39
C SER A 186 8.80 -35.96 -10.49
N PHE A 187 7.57 -35.49 -10.69
CA PHE A 187 7.25 -34.44 -11.67
C PHE A 187 8.03 -33.14 -11.49
N LEU A 188 8.58 -32.90 -10.30
CA LEU A 188 9.34 -31.65 -10.00
C LEU A 188 10.66 -31.58 -10.76
N ASP A 189 11.20 -32.70 -11.23
CA ASP A 189 12.41 -32.75 -12.07
C ASP A 189 12.09 -32.67 -13.58
N GLU A 190 10.83 -32.58 -13.97
CA GLU A 190 10.38 -32.44 -15.35
C GLU A 190 10.11 -30.99 -15.70
N VAL A 191 10.65 -30.51 -16.85
CA VAL A 191 10.57 -29.11 -17.28
C VAL A 191 10.15 -29.00 -18.75
N VAL A 192 9.14 -28.19 -19.03
CA VAL A 192 8.69 -27.88 -20.40
C VAL A 192 9.14 -26.49 -20.81
N LEU A 193 9.95 -26.39 -21.87
CA LEU A 193 10.46 -25.14 -22.40
C LEU A 193 10.08 -25.00 -23.88
N VAL A 194 9.37 -23.92 -24.22
CA VAL A 194 8.78 -23.74 -25.55
C VAL A 194 9.21 -22.42 -26.18
N ALA A 195 9.99 -22.49 -27.25
CA ALA A 195 10.14 -21.44 -28.23
C ALA A 195 9.03 -21.60 -29.29
N GLY A 196 8.11 -20.68 -29.36
CA GLY A 196 6.96 -20.82 -30.27
C GLY A 196 7.28 -20.56 -31.74
N VAL A 197 6.26 -20.41 -32.55
CA VAL A 197 6.37 -20.29 -34.02
C VAL A 197 6.25 -18.85 -34.47
N ASP A 198 7.36 -18.26 -34.86
CA ASP A 198 7.45 -17.03 -35.63
C ASP A 198 8.69 -17.08 -36.51
N VAL A 199 8.52 -17.04 -37.83
CA VAL A 199 9.62 -17.23 -38.79
C VAL A 199 10.71 -16.16 -38.67
N SER A 200 10.40 -14.99 -38.20
CA SER A 200 11.33 -13.86 -38.08
C SER A 200 11.96 -13.71 -36.71
N MET A 201 11.21 -14.03 -35.65
CA MET A 201 11.61 -13.77 -34.28
C MET A 201 12.02 -15.03 -33.52
N ALA A 202 11.32 -16.15 -33.68
CA ALA A 202 11.57 -17.35 -32.91
C ALA A 202 13.01 -17.90 -33.07
N PRO A 203 13.69 -17.86 -34.24
CA PRO A 203 15.06 -18.37 -34.36
C PRO A 203 16.06 -17.66 -33.44
N THR A 204 15.86 -16.37 -33.16
CA THR A 204 16.80 -15.55 -32.37
C THR A 204 16.31 -15.34 -30.96
N TYR A 205 15.07 -14.89 -30.79
CA TYR A 205 14.51 -14.54 -29.48
C TYR A 205 13.98 -15.75 -28.73
N GLY A 206 13.09 -16.52 -29.37
CA GLY A 206 12.49 -17.69 -28.76
C GLY A 206 13.52 -18.77 -28.46
N ASN A 207 14.22 -19.28 -29.50
CA ASN A 207 15.28 -20.27 -29.33
C ASN A 207 16.41 -19.75 -28.42
N GLY A 208 16.76 -18.46 -28.53
CA GLY A 208 17.79 -17.87 -27.69
C GLY A 208 17.46 -17.92 -26.21
N GLN A 209 16.21 -17.58 -25.83
CA GLN A 209 15.76 -17.68 -24.44
C GLN A 209 15.79 -19.14 -23.94
N ILE A 210 15.26 -20.06 -24.72
CA ILE A 210 15.22 -21.48 -24.34
C ILE A 210 16.64 -22.09 -24.30
N ASN A 211 17.48 -21.82 -25.27
CA ASN A 211 18.88 -22.30 -25.28
C ASN A 211 19.64 -21.79 -24.06
N TYR A 212 19.46 -20.48 -23.69
CA TYR A 212 20.09 -19.95 -22.48
C TYR A 212 19.67 -20.72 -21.21
N GLY A 213 18.38 -20.96 -21.06
CA GLY A 213 17.85 -21.71 -19.93
C GLY A 213 18.39 -23.14 -19.87
N THR A 214 18.40 -23.85 -21.03
CA THR A 214 18.88 -25.24 -21.09
C THR A 214 20.40 -25.39 -20.96
N ASP A 215 21.16 -24.45 -21.53
CA ASP A 215 22.63 -24.50 -21.46
C ASP A 215 23.13 -24.24 -20.02
N ASN A 216 22.46 -23.40 -19.25
CA ASN A 216 22.94 -22.97 -17.94
C ASN A 216 22.23 -23.67 -16.75
N TYR A 217 20.92 -23.95 -16.82
CA TYR A 217 20.12 -24.34 -15.66
C TYR A 217 19.26 -25.60 -15.87
N PHE A 218 18.45 -25.60 -16.93
CA PHE A 218 17.46 -26.67 -17.16
C PHE A 218 18.07 -27.79 -17.99
N ASN A 219 18.81 -28.68 -17.35
CA ASN A 219 19.50 -29.76 -18.05
C ASN A 219 19.78 -30.97 -17.14
N ILE A 220 20.22 -32.05 -17.74
CA ILE A 220 20.50 -33.33 -17.06
C ILE A 220 21.62 -33.21 -16.00
N ALA A 221 22.55 -32.25 -16.15
CA ALA A 221 23.59 -32.03 -15.14
C ALA A 221 23.00 -31.50 -13.81
N HIS A 222 21.84 -30.85 -13.86
CA HIS A 222 21.08 -30.42 -12.71
C HIS A 222 20.01 -31.43 -12.27
N GLY A 223 20.01 -32.62 -12.83
CA GLY A 223 19.07 -33.70 -12.51
C GLY A 223 17.67 -33.50 -13.11
N LEU A 224 17.55 -32.68 -14.16
CA LEU A 224 16.27 -32.38 -14.78
C LEU A 224 16.05 -33.12 -16.10
N THR A 225 14.82 -33.54 -16.34
CA THR A 225 14.29 -34.03 -17.60
C THR A 225 13.64 -32.89 -18.37
N ILE A 226 14.12 -32.64 -19.61
CA ILE A 226 13.71 -31.47 -20.37
C ILE A 226 12.88 -31.86 -21.58
N TYR A 227 11.65 -31.33 -21.65
CA TYR A 227 10.82 -31.33 -22.86
C TYR A 227 11.02 -30.01 -23.59
N ASN A 228 11.96 -29.98 -24.51
CA ASN A 228 12.44 -28.74 -25.15
C ASN A 228 11.88 -28.66 -26.58
N TYR A 229 11.09 -27.60 -26.85
CA TYR A 229 10.43 -27.34 -28.12
C TYR A 229 11.06 -26.10 -28.78
N LEU A 230 11.97 -26.32 -29.74
CA LEU A 230 12.65 -25.28 -30.47
C LEU A 230 12.02 -25.05 -31.86
N TYR A 231 12.10 -23.84 -32.34
CA TYR A 231 11.70 -23.49 -33.70
C TYR A 231 12.77 -23.94 -34.72
N GLY A 232 12.35 -24.65 -35.78
CA GLY A 232 13.23 -25.05 -36.89
C GLY A 232 13.73 -26.46 -36.81
N THR A 233 15.04 -26.67 -36.81
CA THR A 233 15.67 -28.02 -36.88
C THR A 233 15.63 -28.73 -35.54
N LEU A 234 15.21 -29.99 -35.57
CA LEU A 234 15.19 -30.84 -34.37
C LEU A 234 16.64 -31.14 -33.91
N ALA A 235 16.96 -30.69 -32.68
CA ALA A 235 18.19 -31.05 -31.99
C ALA A 235 18.01 -32.37 -31.21
N PRO A 236 19.09 -33.11 -30.88
CA PRO A 236 18.99 -34.27 -30.01
C PRO A 236 18.27 -33.92 -28.68
N GLY A 237 17.20 -34.65 -28.35
CA GLY A 237 16.40 -34.40 -27.14
C GLY A 237 15.39 -33.28 -27.23
N SER A 238 15.24 -32.65 -28.40
CA SER A 238 14.29 -31.55 -28.61
C SER A 238 13.18 -31.94 -29.58
N SER A 239 12.04 -31.27 -29.48
CA SER A 239 10.92 -31.33 -30.41
C SER A 239 10.86 -30.09 -31.29
N ILE A 240 10.22 -30.16 -32.48
CA ILE A 240 10.06 -29.01 -33.36
C ILE A 240 8.73 -28.32 -33.10
N SER A 241 8.76 -27.12 -32.55
CA SER A 241 7.54 -26.32 -32.32
C SER A 241 6.85 -25.87 -33.61
N SER A 242 7.56 -25.82 -34.75
CA SER A 242 7.00 -25.44 -36.04
C SER A 242 6.02 -26.46 -36.62
N ASP A 243 6.00 -27.71 -36.13
CA ASP A 243 4.87 -28.63 -36.33
C ASP A 243 3.84 -28.42 -35.22
N MET A 244 3.07 -27.35 -35.32
CA MET A 244 2.19 -26.89 -34.25
C MET A 244 1.19 -27.91 -33.74
N VAL A 245 0.68 -28.81 -34.59
CA VAL A 245 -0.30 -29.81 -34.17
C VAL A 245 0.31 -30.88 -33.30
N VAL A 246 1.48 -31.39 -33.71
CA VAL A 246 2.23 -32.43 -32.97
C VAL A 246 2.79 -31.84 -31.68
N ALA A 247 3.39 -30.63 -31.74
CA ALA A 247 3.93 -29.95 -30.58
C ALA A 247 2.85 -29.58 -29.54
N SER A 248 1.71 -29.08 -29.99
CA SER A 248 0.56 -28.78 -29.10
C SER A 248 0.11 -30.03 -28.33
N ALA A 249 -0.09 -31.13 -29.02
CA ALA A 249 -0.49 -32.41 -28.39
C ALA A 249 0.56 -32.91 -27.40
N ALA A 250 1.85 -32.80 -27.73
CA ALA A 250 2.94 -33.21 -26.86
C ALA A 250 3.07 -32.32 -25.60
N ILE A 251 3.08 -31.00 -25.76
CA ILE A 251 3.11 -30.03 -24.64
C ILE A 251 1.94 -30.25 -23.67
N ILE A 252 0.71 -30.46 -24.20
CA ILE A 252 -0.47 -30.74 -23.37
C ILE A 252 -0.31 -32.09 -22.65
N SER A 253 0.29 -33.10 -23.30
CA SER A 253 0.57 -34.41 -22.68
C SER A 253 1.59 -34.24 -21.54
N ASP A 254 2.74 -33.60 -21.80
CA ASP A 254 3.80 -33.39 -20.81
C ASP A 254 3.26 -32.66 -19.56
N VAL A 255 2.51 -31.56 -19.77
CA VAL A 255 1.85 -30.81 -18.65
C VAL A 255 0.79 -31.66 -17.96
N SER A 256 0.10 -32.54 -18.70
CA SER A 256 -0.92 -33.45 -18.13
C SER A 256 -0.31 -34.60 -17.32
N GLU A 257 0.89 -35.02 -17.64
CA GLU A 257 1.65 -36.01 -16.91
C GLU A 257 2.35 -35.43 -15.66
N GLY A 258 2.42 -34.10 -15.57
CA GLY A 258 3.00 -33.34 -14.47
C GLY A 258 4.37 -32.76 -14.83
N VAL A 259 4.58 -31.46 -14.57
CA VAL A 259 5.88 -30.81 -14.72
C VAL A 259 6.11 -29.85 -13.55
N GLY A 260 7.34 -29.76 -13.05
CA GLY A 260 7.70 -28.82 -11.98
C GLY A 260 7.73 -27.37 -12.46
N PHE A 261 8.22 -27.15 -13.69
CA PHE A 261 8.33 -25.82 -14.28
C PHE A 261 8.02 -25.84 -15.78
N ALA A 262 7.38 -24.77 -16.25
CA ALA A 262 7.19 -24.55 -17.69
C ALA A 262 7.43 -23.09 -18.07
N ASN A 263 8.13 -22.86 -19.21
CA ASN A 263 8.26 -21.54 -19.79
C ASN A 263 7.93 -21.54 -21.29
N TYR A 264 7.05 -20.65 -21.69
CA TYR A 264 6.66 -20.41 -23.08
C TYR A 264 7.03 -18.99 -23.51
N THR A 265 7.61 -18.83 -24.70
CA THR A 265 7.94 -17.53 -25.29
C THR A 265 7.54 -17.48 -26.76
N ALA A 266 6.44 -16.83 -27.09
CA ALA A 266 5.92 -16.53 -28.43
C ALA A 266 4.59 -15.77 -28.37
N HIS A 267 3.67 -16.07 -29.34
CA HIS A 267 2.37 -15.45 -29.41
C HIS A 267 1.33 -16.09 -28.47
N CYS A 268 0.57 -15.25 -27.78
CA CYS A 268 -0.54 -15.66 -26.94
C CYS A 268 -1.76 -14.75 -27.14
N GLY A 269 -2.86 -15.20 -26.57
CA GLY A 269 -4.04 -14.41 -26.34
C GLY A 269 -4.59 -14.67 -24.94
N SER A 270 -5.70 -14.05 -24.58
CA SER A 270 -6.32 -14.27 -23.25
C SER A 270 -6.72 -15.73 -23.01
N SER A 271 -6.94 -16.52 -24.07
CA SER A 271 -7.26 -17.94 -23.96
C SER A 271 -6.05 -18.85 -23.83
N GLY A 272 -4.81 -18.36 -23.94
CA GLY A 272 -3.58 -19.15 -23.75
C GLY A 272 -2.53 -18.99 -24.84
N TRP A 273 -1.60 -19.91 -24.86
CA TRP A 273 -0.53 -20.05 -25.84
C TRP A 273 -1.11 -20.33 -27.22
N ALA A 274 -0.57 -19.71 -28.24
CA ALA A 274 -1.13 -19.78 -29.59
C ALA A 274 -0.36 -20.71 -30.52
N ASP A 275 0.94 -20.64 -30.46
CA ASP A 275 1.80 -21.25 -31.49
C ASP A 275 3.04 -21.95 -30.89
N PRO A 276 3.00 -23.20 -30.41
CA PRO A 276 1.90 -24.19 -30.41
C PRO A 276 0.79 -23.85 -29.39
N SER A 277 -0.44 -24.33 -29.70
CA SER A 277 -1.61 -24.02 -28.88
C SER A 277 -1.66 -24.84 -27.58
N PHE A 278 -1.79 -24.14 -26.45
CA PHE A 278 -2.27 -24.69 -25.17
C PHE A 278 -3.21 -23.65 -24.54
N SER A 279 -4.47 -24.02 -24.39
CA SER A 279 -5.54 -23.04 -24.13
C SER A 279 -6.41 -23.41 -22.92
N THR A 280 -7.26 -22.46 -22.50
CA THR A 280 -8.25 -22.68 -21.44
C THR A 280 -9.16 -23.88 -21.71
N SER A 281 -9.41 -24.24 -22.99
CA SER A 281 -10.22 -25.44 -23.34
C SER A 281 -9.51 -26.75 -23.01
N ASP A 282 -8.19 -26.78 -23.04
CA ASP A 282 -7.40 -27.96 -22.82
C ASP A 282 -7.22 -28.29 -21.32
N ILE A 283 -7.28 -27.26 -20.46
CA ILE A 283 -7.11 -27.38 -19.01
C ILE A 283 -8.08 -28.40 -18.41
N SER A 284 -9.31 -28.48 -18.92
CA SER A 284 -10.30 -29.44 -18.41
C SER A 284 -9.89 -30.90 -18.61
N GLY A 285 -9.05 -31.15 -19.62
CA GLY A 285 -8.52 -32.48 -19.98
C GLY A 285 -7.29 -32.93 -19.19
N LEU A 286 -6.58 -32.02 -18.52
CA LEU A 286 -5.37 -32.34 -17.77
C LEU A 286 -5.61 -33.36 -16.66
N GLN A 287 -4.61 -34.21 -16.38
CA GLN A 287 -4.65 -35.28 -15.38
C GLN A 287 -3.64 -35.08 -14.24
N ASN A 288 -2.92 -33.94 -14.18
CA ASN A 288 -1.85 -33.66 -13.25
C ASN A 288 -2.34 -33.34 -11.82
N ASN A 289 -3.11 -34.27 -11.23
CA ASN A 289 -3.60 -34.14 -9.85
C ASN A 289 -2.46 -34.28 -8.85
N ASP A 290 -2.31 -33.31 -7.96
CA ASP A 290 -1.20 -33.15 -7.01
C ASP A 290 0.18 -32.90 -7.66
N GLU A 291 0.24 -32.65 -8.96
CA GLU A 291 1.46 -32.41 -9.75
C GLU A 291 1.39 -31.01 -10.40
N TYR A 292 1.18 -29.99 -9.55
CA TYR A 292 0.94 -28.62 -9.99
C TYR A 292 2.24 -27.85 -10.15
N GLY A 293 2.74 -27.71 -11.39
CA GLY A 293 3.94 -26.95 -11.69
C GLY A 293 3.75 -25.43 -11.64
N PHE A 294 4.88 -24.74 -11.65
CA PHE A 294 4.90 -23.27 -11.81
C PHE A 294 5.16 -22.91 -13.27
N MET A 295 4.37 -22.00 -13.83
CA MET A 295 4.43 -21.70 -15.26
C MET A 295 4.68 -20.23 -15.54
N VAL A 296 5.44 -19.95 -16.62
CA VAL A 296 5.74 -18.61 -17.13
C VAL A 296 5.34 -18.51 -18.60
N GLY A 297 4.57 -17.50 -18.95
CA GLY A 297 4.24 -17.13 -20.32
C GLY A 297 4.80 -15.76 -20.68
N ASN A 298 6.00 -15.74 -21.31
CA ASN A 298 6.55 -14.53 -21.93
C ASN A 298 5.78 -14.29 -23.23
N CYS A 299 4.56 -13.79 -23.13
CA CYS A 299 3.64 -13.67 -24.25
C CYS A 299 2.43 -12.79 -23.94
N CYS A 300 1.77 -12.31 -24.99
CA CYS A 300 0.64 -11.37 -24.92
C CYS A 300 -0.56 -11.92 -24.16
N GLN A 301 -1.15 -11.11 -23.27
CA GLN A 301 -2.51 -11.23 -22.72
C GLN A 301 -2.86 -12.54 -21.98
N SER A 302 -1.90 -13.41 -21.70
CA SER A 302 -2.18 -14.70 -21.03
C SER A 302 -2.71 -14.56 -19.60
N ASN A 303 -2.46 -13.40 -18.97
CA ASN A 303 -3.05 -12.94 -17.69
C ASN A 303 -3.99 -11.74 -17.86
N LYS A 304 -4.71 -11.62 -18.97
CA LYS A 304 -5.69 -10.57 -19.19
C LYS A 304 -6.98 -10.85 -18.39
N PHE A 305 -6.99 -10.54 -17.11
CA PHE A 305 -8.08 -10.87 -16.18
C PHE A 305 -9.24 -9.86 -16.14
N ASP A 306 -9.37 -8.99 -17.16
CA ASP A 306 -10.57 -8.21 -17.44
C ASP A 306 -11.54 -8.95 -18.39
N VAL A 307 -11.25 -10.22 -18.70
CA VAL A 307 -12.13 -11.13 -19.47
C VAL A 307 -12.76 -12.17 -18.51
N PRO A 308 -13.81 -12.89 -18.90
CA PRO A 308 -14.49 -13.85 -17.99
C PRO A 308 -13.59 -14.92 -17.39
N ILE A 309 -12.54 -15.35 -18.09
CA ILE A 309 -11.48 -16.22 -17.62
C ILE A 309 -10.29 -16.12 -18.59
N CYS A 310 -9.12 -15.76 -18.11
CA CYS A 310 -7.89 -15.84 -18.90
C CYS A 310 -7.17 -17.17 -18.62
N PHE A 311 -6.07 -17.42 -19.35
CA PHE A 311 -5.34 -18.68 -19.26
C PHE A 311 -4.76 -18.94 -17.87
N GLY A 312 -4.07 -17.93 -17.29
CA GLY A 312 -3.53 -18.05 -15.94
C GLY A 312 -4.60 -18.30 -14.88
N GLU A 313 -5.74 -17.62 -14.95
CA GLU A 313 -6.89 -17.88 -14.06
C GLU A 313 -7.41 -19.31 -14.23
N GLY A 314 -7.54 -19.77 -15.48
CA GLY A 314 -8.02 -21.12 -15.80
C GLY A 314 -7.14 -22.19 -15.19
N LEU A 315 -5.81 -22.03 -15.26
CA LEU A 315 -4.83 -22.96 -14.66
C LEU A 315 -4.96 -23.01 -13.13
N LEU A 316 -5.13 -21.90 -12.47
CA LEU A 316 -5.19 -21.84 -11.01
C LEU A 316 -6.55 -22.24 -10.45
N ARG A 317 -7.66 -21.84 -11.09
CA ARG A 317 -9.04 -22.17 -10.67
C ARG A 317 -9.39 -23.65 -10.89
N ALA A 318 -8.74 -24.34 -11.83
CA ALA A 318 -9.02 -25.74 -12.13
C ALA A 318 -8.81 -26.62 -10.88
N ASN A 319 -9.83 -27.34 -10.47
CA ASN A 319 -9.76 -28.22 -9.30
C ASN A 319 -8.99 -29.51 -9.64
N ASN A 320 -8.02 -29.86 -8.81
CA ASN A 320 -7.16 -31.05 -8.93
C ASN A 320 -6.41 -31.14 -10.28
N LYS A 321 -6.02 -30.05 -10.85
CA LYS A 321 -5.22 -29.94 -12.09
C LYS A 321 -4.76 -28.50 -12.35
N GLY A 322 -3.94 -28.32 -13.38
CA GLY A 322 -3.44 -27.02 -13.80
C GLY A 322 -2.12 -26.66 -13.11
N ALA A 323 -1.97 -25.43 -12.63
CA ALA A 323 -0.72 -24.90 -12.08
C ALA A 323 -0.89 -24.36 -10.65
N VAL A 324 0.22 -24.28 -9.89
CA VAL A 324 0.28 -23.63 -8.57
C VAL A 324 0.50 -22.14 -8.69
N GLY A 325 1.10 -21.67 -9.79
CA GLY A 325 1.30 -20.27 -10.11
C GLY A 325 1.53 -20.07 -11.61
N TYR A 326 1.15 -18.91 -12.12
CA TYR A 326 1.35 -18.51 -13.50
C TYR A 326 1.75 -17.03 -13.60
N ILE A 327 2.92 -16.77 -14.19
CA ILE A 327 3.35 -15.40 -14.53
C ILE A 327 3.07 -15.14 -16.01
N GLY A 328 2.47 -14.00 -16.35
CA GLY A 328 2.22 -13.61 -17.74
C GLY A 328 1.68 -12.21 -17.89
N GLY A 329 1.59 -11.72 -19.12
CA GLY A 329 1.14 -10.36 -19.43
C GLY A 329 -0.36 -10.17 -19.35
N SER A 330 -0.83 -9.08 -18.70
CA SER A 330 -2.24 -8.63 -18.77
C SER A 330 -2.54 -7.87 -20.06
N ASN A 331 -1.52 -7.51 -20.83
CA ASN A 331 -1.62 -6.87 -22.14
C ASN A 331 -0.57 -7.46 -23.11
N ASN A 332 -0.36 -6.79 -24.26
CA ASN A 332 0.62 -7.24 -25.25
C ASN A 332 2.03 -7.13 -24.69
N THR A 333 2.85 -8.13 -24.96
CA THR A 333 4.30 -8.12 -24.66
C THR A 333 5.10 -8.01 -25.95
N TYR A 334 6.40 -7.80 -25.84
CA TYR A 334 7.29 -7.60 -26.97
C TYR A 334 8.49 -8.54 -26.90
N TRP A 335 8.99 -9.00 -28.04
CA TRP A 335 10.06 -10.00 -28.14
C TRP A 335 11.38 -9.58 -27.46
N ASP A 336 11.73 -8.30 -27.56
CA ASP A 336 12.97 -7.79 -26.97
C ASP A 336 12.88 -7.82 -25.44
N GLU A 337 11.81 -7.26 -24.89
CA GLU A 337 11.57 -7.20 -23.46
C GLU A 337 11.34 -8.59 -22.85
N ASP A 338 10.63 -9.48 -23.53
CA ASP A 338 10.40 -10.86 -23.06
C ASP A 338 11.72 -11.63 -22.98
N PHE A 339 12.62 -11.42 -23.93
CA PHE A 339 13.97 -11.98 -23.89
C PHE A 339 14.77 -11.41 -22.71
N TRP A 340 14.81 -10.08 -22.56
CA TRP A 340 15.53 -9.45 -21.45
C TRP A 340 14.98 -9.85 -20.10
N TRP A 341 13.67 -9.98 -20.00
CA TRP A 341 12.96 -10.38 -18.76
C TRP A 341 13.44 -11.75 -18.25
N ALA A 342 13.67 -12.69 -19.14
CA ALA A 342 14.08 -14.04 -18.79
C ALA A 342 15.62 -14.23 -18.72
N VAL A 343 16.37 -13.60 -19.65
CA VAL A 343 17.79 -13.89 -19.93
C VAL A 343 18.71 -12.77 -19.46
N GLY A 344 18.27 -11.50 -19.52
CA GLY A 344 19.06 -10.34 -19.11
C GLY A 344 19.26 -9.29 -20.19
N ASN A 345 19.78 -8.14 -19.78
CA ASN A 345 19.86 -6.90 -20.56
C ASN A 345 20.98 -6.87 -21.63
N GLY A 346 21.63 -8.01 -21.90
CA GLY A 346 22.69 -8.12 -22.89
C GLY A 346 22.16 -8.19 -24.33
N SER A 347 23.09 -8.47 -25.25
CA SER A 347 22.76 -8.58 -26.68
C SER A 347 21.88 -9.81 -26.96
N ILE A 348 20.75 -9.59 -27.62
CA ILE A 348 19.84 -10.64 -28.04
C ILE A 348 20.49 -11.49 -29.12
N SER A 349 20.52 -12.80 -28.93
CA SER A 349 21.11 -13.74 -29.89
C SER A 349 20.46 -15.14 -29.77
N ALA A 350 20.63 -16.00 -30.76
CA ALA A 350 20.12 -17.38 -30.73
C ALA A 350 20.87 -18.29 -29.74
N ASN A 351 22.08 -17.91 -29.35
CA ASN A 351 22.91 -18.65 -28.39
C ASN A 351 23.56 -17.64 -27.42
N PRO A 352 22.80 -17.12 -26.46
CA PRO A 352 23.32 -16.18 -25.46
C PRO A 352 24.20 -16.93 -24.47
N THR A 353 25.14 -16.21 -23.85
CA THR A 353 26.03 -16.78 -22.84
C THR A 353 25.92 -15.97 -21.54
N TYR A 354 26.09 -16.58 -20.39
CA TYR A 354 26.03 -15.94 -19.07
C TYR A 354 26.88 -14.66 -18.99
N ALA A 355 28.11 -14.70 -19.53
CA ALA A 355 29.00 -13.52 -19.51
C ALA A 355 28.52 -12.36 -20.41
N GLY A 356 27.59 -12.62 -21.33
CA GLY A 356 27.12 -11.66 -22.33
C GLY A 356 25.73 -11.07 -22.07
N THR A 357 24.99 -11.56 -21.08
CA THR A 357 23.58 -11.25 -20.92
C THR A 357 23.26 -10.33 -19.74
N GLY A 358 23.97 -10.39 -18.64
CA GLY A 358 23.57 -9.75 -17.37
C GLY A 358 22.45 -10.56 -16.67
N LEU A 359 22.15 -10.19 -15.41
CA LEU A 359 21.24 -10.96 -14.57
C LEU A 359 19.77 -10.67 -14.91
N ALA A 360 18.95 -11.74 -14.94
CA ALA A 360 17.50 -11.68 -15.07
C ALA A 360 16.85 -12.85 -14.35
N LEU A 361 15.60 -13.19 -14.71
CA LEU A 361 14.83 -14.23 -14.00
C LEU A 361 15.63 -15.52 -13.79
N PHE A 362 16.20 -16.11 -14.86
CA PHE A 362 16.83 -17.44 -14.75
C PHE A 362 18.07 -17.41 -13.84
N ASP A 363 18.92 -16.41 -13.99
CA ASP A 363 20.14 -16.25 -13.18
C ASP A 363 19.79 -15.96 -11.70
N CYS A 364 18.84 -15.07 -11.47
CA CYS A 364 18.44 -14.66 -10.13
C CYS A 364 17.67 -15.74 -9.37
N LEU A 365 16.90 -16.57 -10.09
CA LEU A 365 16.15 -17.67 -9.50
C LEU A 365 17.07 -18.87 -9.15
N MET A 366 17.96 -19.24 -10.06
CA MET A 366 18.83 -20.41 -9.92
C MET A 366 20.11 -20.10 -9.14
N HIS A 367 20.68 -18.91 -9.30
CA HIS A 367 21.89 -18.35 -8.66
C HIS A 367 23.08 -19.34 -8.51
N GLU A 368 23.34 -20.11 -9.55
CA GLU A 368 24.35 -21.20 -9.54
C GLU A 368 25.69 -20.80 -10.16
N ASN A 369 25.79 -19.60 -10.76
CA ASN A 369 27.02 -19.13 -11.40
C ASN A 369 27.85 -18.21 -10.51
N GLY A 370 27.55 -18.17 -9.20
CA GLY A 370 28.23 -17.36 -8.20
C GLY A 370 27.63 -15.99 -7.98
N GLU A 371 26.37 -15.82 -8.32
CA GLU A 371 25.56 -14.66 -7.98
C GLU A 371 25.62 -14.43 -6.46
N GLN A 372 25.76 -13.16 -6.09
CA GLN A 372 25.78 -12.80 -4.69
C GLN A 372 24.36 -12.88 -4.11
N GLN A 373 24.22 -13.04 -2.80
CA GLN A 373 22.91 -13.15 -2.15
C GLN A 373 21.99 -11.95 -2.45
N GLU A 374 22.54 -10.77 -2.73
CA GLU A 374 21.83 -9.60 -3.19
C GLU A 374 21.16 -9.73 -4.57
N ASP A 375 21.53 -10.75 -5.35
CA ASP A 375 20.98 -11.02 -6.67
C ASP A 375 20.02 -12.22 -6.67
N TRP A 376 19.68 -12.77 -5.49
CA TRP A 376 18.77 -13.92 -5.37
C TRP A 376 17.31 -13.48 -5.29
N PHE A 377 16.49 -13.90 -6.22
CA PHE A 377 15.06 -13.62 -6.31
C PHE A 377 14.29 -14.94 -6.33
N ILE A 378 14.01 -15.47 -5.17
CA ILE A 378 13.65 -16.88 -4.96
C ILE A 378 12.15 -17.17 -4.83
N THR A 379 11.32 -16.13 -4.66
CA THR A 379 9.86 -16.31 -4.56
C THR A 379 9.16 -15.86 -5.84
N ALA A 380 7.94 -16.32 -6.06
CA ALA A 380 7.16 -16.02 -7.26
C ALA A 380 6.95 -14.50 -7.49
N GLY A 381 6.74 -13.72 -6.42
CA GLY A 381 6.68 -12.26 -6.50
C GLY A 381 8.04 -11.63 -6.85
N GLN A 382 9.12 -12.18 -6.31
CA GLN A 382 10.48 -11.75 -6.62
C GLN A 382 10.88 -12.07 -8.07
N MET A 383 10.40 -13.19 -8.63
CA MET A 383 10.64 -13.55 -10.05
C MET A 383 10.16 -12.45 -11.01
N ILE A 384 8.98 -11.89 -10.80
CA ILE A 384 8.48 -10.75 -11.59
C ILE A 384 9.40 -9.55 -11.43
N HIS A 385 9.82 -9.27 -10.20
CA HIS A 385 10.66 -8.13 -9.88
C HIS A 385 12.00 -8.20 -10.60
N SER A 386 12.69 -9.35 -10.57
CA SER A 386 13.97 -9.54 -11.26
C SER A 386 13.86 -9.40 -12.79
N GLY A 387 12.82 -9.97 -13.39
CA GLY A 387 12.56 -9.84 -14.82
C GLY A 387 12.28 -8.39 -15.23
N ASN A 388 11.42 -7.69 -14.49
CA ASN A 388 11.10 -6.29 -14.77
C ASN A 388 12.32 -5.36 -14.57
N LEU A 389 13.17 -5.63 -13.56
CA LEU A 389 14.45 -4.91 -13.39
C LEU A 389 15.37 -5.11 -14.59
N ALA A 390 15.45 -6.30 -15.18
CA ALA A 390 16.25 -6.56 -16.36
C ALA A 390 15.74 -5.78 -17.58
N VAL A 391 14.42 -5.70 -17.78
CA VAL A 391 13.81 -4.84 -18.83
C VAL A 391 14.15 -3.37 -18.59
N THR A 392 14.04 -2.88 -17.36
CA THR A 392 14.43 -1.52 -16.99
C THR A 392 15.91 -1.25 -17.30
N GLN A 393 16.82 -2.18 -16.93
CA GLN A 393 18.26 -2.06 -17.22
C GLN A 393 18.58 -2.09 -18.71
N ALA A 394 17.79 -2.81 -19.49
CA ALA A 394 17.93 -2.84 -20.95
C ALA A 394 17.45 -1.54 -21.61
N GLY A 395 16.70 -0.70 -20.92
CA GLY A 395 16.09 0.51 -21.46
C GLY A 395 14.91 0.19 -22.40
N GLY A 396 14.18 -0.88 -22.10
CA GLY A 396 12.96 -1.28 -22.80
C GLY A 396 11.74 -0.46 -22.36
N SER A 397 10.55 -1.00 -22.58
CA SER A 397 9.26 -0.40 -22.20
C SER A 397 9.06 -0.54 -20.67
N GLU A 398 9.85 0.24 -19.89
CA GLU A 398 10.03 0.05 -18.43
C GLU A 398 8.71 0.02 -17.67
N GLN A 399 8.04 1.16 -17.51
CA GLN A 399 6.80 1.28 -16.75
C GLN A 399 5.73 0.29 -17.24
N TYR A 400 5.62 0.13 -18.54
CA TYR A 400 4.64 -0.75 -19.16
C TYR A 400 4.81 -2.21 -18.72
N TYR A 401 6.06 -2.72 -18.61
CA TYR A 401 6.32 -4.08 -18.16
C TYR A 401 6.06 -4.26 -16.67
N TRP A 402 6.33 -3.26 -15.83
CA TRP A 402 5.91 -3.27 -14.44
C TRP A 402 4.39 -3.31 -14.28
N GLU A 403 3.66 -2.63 -15.16
CA GLU A 403 2.20 -2.61 -15.14
C GLU A 403 1.55 -3.92 -15.61
N ILE A 404 2.12 -4.60 -16.61
CA ILE A 404 1.41 -5.70 -17.30
C ILE A 404 1.82 -7.11 -16.82
N TYR A 405 3.03 -7.30 -16.29
CA TYR A 405 3.41 -8.63 -15.80
C TYR A 405 2.78 -8.90 -14.44
N HIS A 406 1.96 -9.96 -14.37
CA HIS A 406 1.21 -10.35 -13.19
C HIS A 406 1.49 -11.78 -12.77
N LEU A 407 1.44 -12.03 -11.45
CA LEU A 407 1.39 -13.35 -10.86
C LEU A 407 -0.06 -13.71 -10.56
N MET A 408 -0.60 -14.70 -11.25
CA MET A 408 -1.70 -15.50 -10.71
C MET A 408 -1.07 -16.54 -9.80
N GLY A 409 -1.21 -16.35 -8.48
CA GLY A 409 -0.55 -17.17 -7.48
C GLY A 409 -0.17 -16.43 -6.21
N ASP A 410 0.46 -17.15 -5.28
CA ASP A 410 0.96 -16.64 -4.02
C ASP A 410 2.35 -15.99 -4.21
N PRO A 411 2.54 -14.70 -3.89
CA PRO A 411 3.81 -14.03 -4.12
C PRO A 411 4.98 -14.54 -3.26
N SER A 412 4.70 -15.22 -2.16
CA SER A 412 5.71 -15.76 -1.25
C SER A 412 6.04 -17.25 -1.50
N LEU A 413 5.43 -17.85 -2.53
CA LEU A 413 5.71 -19.23 -2.92
C LEU A 413 7.10 -19.32 -3.54
N MET A 414 7.92 -20.26 -3.09
CA MET A 414 9.20 -20.61 -3.70
C MET A 414 8.98 -21.82 -4.65
N PRO A 415 9.08 -21.63 -5.96
CA PRO A 415 8.92 -22.74 -6.90
C PRO A 415 10.00 -23.81 -6.71
N TYR A 416 9.62 -25.07 -6.81
CA TYR A 416 10.57 -26.17 -6.94
C TYR A 416 10.93 -26.38 -8.40
N ILE A 417 12.22 -26.39 -8.68
CA ILE A 417 12.81 -26.80 -9.96
C ILE A 417 13.77 -27.95 -9.62
N GLY A 418 13.35 -29.15 -9.88
CA GLY A 418 13.96 -30.37 -9.38
C GLY A 418 13.39 -30.85 -8.05
N VAL A 419 13.61 -32.11 -7.74
CA VAL A 419 13.18 -32.74 -6.49
C VAL A 419 14.04 -32.23 -5.33
N PRO A 420 13.44 -31.46 -4.37
CA PRO A 420 14.20 -30.83 -3.30
C PRO A 420 14.76 -31.83 -2.29
N THR A 421 15.95 -31.55 -1.78
CA THR A 421 16.58 -32.37 -0.74
C THR A 421 16.08 -32.01 0.67
N LEU A 422 16.27 -32.89 1.64
CA LEU A 422 15.90 -32.66 3.03
C LEU A 422 16.75 -31.56 3.68
N LEU A 423 16.16 -30.81 4.61
CA LEU A 423 16.87 -29.92 5.53
C LEU A 423 17.45 -30.70 6.71
N ASN A 424 18.67 -30.34 7.13
CA ASN A 424 19.28 -30.84 8.36
C ASN A 424 18.92 -29.92 9.53
N ILE A 425 17.94 -30.32 10.34
CA ILE A 425 17.41 -29.49 11.44
C ILE A 425 17.56 -30.24 12.76
N PHE A 426 18.07 -29.53 13.78
CA PHE A 426 18.17 -30.03 15.14
C PHE A 426 17.60 -29.03 16.15
N HIS A 427 16.72 -29.50 17.00
CA HIS A 427 16.18 -28.74 18.13
C HIS A 427 15.71 -29.66 19.25
N GLY A 428 15.51 -29.11 20.45
CA GLY A 428 14.95 -29.86 21.58
C GLY A 428 13.51 -30.30 21.32
N SER A 429 13.14 -31.50 21.74
CA SER A 429 11.78 -32.03 21.59
C SER A 429 10.77 -31.47 22.60
N ALA A 430 11.27 -30.84 23.68
CA ALA A 430 10.45 -30.22 24.72
C ALA A 430 11.15 -29.03 25.35
N THR A 431 10.35 -28.08 25.86
CA THR A 431 10.84 -26.93 26.66
C THR A 431 9.86 -26.66 27.80
N PRO A 432 10.30 -26.14 28.95
CA PRO A 432 9.40 -25.85 30.05
C PRO A 432 8.55 -24.59 29.77
N VAL A 433 7.37 -24.54 30.37
CA VAL A 433 6.58 -23.32 30.52
C VAL A 433 7.45 -22.22 31.15
N GLY A 434 7.30 -21.00 30.70
CA GLY A 434 8.10 -19.84 31.12
C GLY A 434 9.36 -19.60 30.29
N THR A 435 9.64 -20.46 29.32
CA THR A 435 10.72 -20.24 28.36
C THR A 435 10.44 -19.02 27.48
N THR A 436 11.49 -18.22 27.26
CA THR A 436 11.46 -16.99 26.43
C THR A 436 12.37 -17.11 25.20
N THR A 437 13.17 -18.18 25.10
CA THR A 437 14.07 -18.43 23.98
C THR A 437 14.05 -19.89 23.60
N PHE A 438 14.19 -20.18 22.29
CA PHE A 438 14.29 -21.54 21.81
C PHE A 438 15.33 -21.61 20.67
N SER A 439 16.30 -22.52 20.80
CA SER A 439 17.38 -22.65 19.83
C SER A 439 17.08 -23.75 18.82
N VAL A 440 17.28 -23.43 17.56
CA VAL A 440 17.21 -24.37 16.42
C VAL A 440 18.52 -24.29 15.65
N THR A 441 19.09 -25.44 15.30
CA THR A 441 20.19 -25.51 14.35
C THR A 441 19.64 -25.85 12.99
N ALA A 442 19.95 -25.03 11.98
CA ALA A 442 19.46 -25.12 10.62
C ALA A 442 20.61 -24.88 9.61
N GLU A 443 20.35 -25.02 8.33
CA GLU A 443 21.30 -24.60 7.30
C GLU A 443 21.30 -23.07 7.15
N GLU A 444 22.42 -22.49 6.73
CA GLU A 444 22.51 -21.07 6.36
C GLU A 444 21.37 -20.68 5.38
N ASN A 445 20.80 -19.50 5.55
CA ASN A 445 19.66 -18.98 4.79
C ASN A 445 18.35 -19.76 4.94
N ALA A 446 18.25 -20.67 5.92
CA ALA A 446 16.98 -21.29 6.26
C ALA A 446 16.12 -20.34 7.12
N TYR A 447 14.85 -20.19 6.79
CA TYR A 447 13.89 -19.40 7.57
C TYR A 447 13.22 -20.29 8.61
N VAL A 448 13.46 -19.98 9.90
CA VAL A 448 13.06 -20.79 11.06
C VAL A 448 11.95 -20.07 11.81
N ALA A 449 10.83 -20.74 12.03
CA ALA A 449 9.69 -20.18 12.75
C ALA A 449 9.20 -21.08 13.89
N ILE A 450 8.71 -20.45 14.97
CA ILE A 450 7.98 -21.10 16.04
C ILE A 450 6.60 -20.46 16.22
N SER A 451 5.57 -21.29 16.27
CA SER A 451 4.20 -20.83 16.53
C SER A 451 3.46 -21.71 17.52
N MET A 452 2.44 -21.21 18.16
CA MET A 452 1.62 -21.97 19.10
C MET A 452 0.16 -21.52 19.05
N ASN A 453 -0.78 -22.47 18.93
CA ASN A 453 -2.22 -22.20 18.90
C ASN A 453 -2.64 -21.20 17.81
N GLY A 454 -1.99 -21.20 16.65
CA GLY A 454 -2.25 -20.29 15.53
C GLY A 454 -1.67 -18.88 15.70
N VAL A 455 -0.81 -18.69 16.71
CA VAL A 455 -0.10 -17.42 16.93
C VAL A 455 1.39 -17.62 16.66
N LEU A 456 1.96 -16.79 15.82
CA LEU A 456 3.40 -16.74 15.60
C LEU A 456 4.08 -16.20 16.88
N LEU A 457 5.09 -16.92 17.37
CA LEU A 457 5.88 -16.47 18.51
C LEU A 457 7.14 -15.74 18.08
N ASP A 458 7.87 -16.29 17.11
CA ASP A 458 9.07 -15.68 16.50
C ASP A 458 9.43 -16.40 15.18
N ALA A 459 10.16 -15.67 14.32
CA ALA A 459 10.76 -16.24 13.14
C ALA A 459 12.07 -15.52 12.81
N GLN A 460 13.10 -16.24 12.33
CA GLN A 460 14.40 -15.67 12.00
C GLN A 460 15.07 -16.42 10.86
N LEU A 461 15.96 -15.73 10.12
CA LEU A 461 16.82 -16.33 9.11
C LEU A 461 18.10 -16.88 9.75
N ALA A 462 18.50 -18.07 9.39
CA ALA A 462 19.76 -18.67 9.85
C ALA A 462 20.94 -18.02 9.16
N ASP A 463 21.93 -17.58 9.96
CA ASP A 463 23.20 -17.06 9.47
C ASP A 463 24.19 -18.19 9.13
N VAL A 464 25.42 -17.84 8.78
CA VAL A 464 26.51 -18.77 8.46
C VAL A 464 26.85 -19.77 9.61
N THR A 465 26.45 -19.47 10.84
CA THR A 465 26.65 -20.37 11.99
C THR A 465 25.60 -21.48 12.03
N GLY A 466 24.49 -21.28 11.38
CA GLY A 466 23.33 -22.17 11.38
C GLY A 466 22.60 -22.25 12.72
N ILE A 467 22.93 -21.39 13.70
CA ILE A 467 22.28 -21.38 15.02
C ILE A 467 21.28 -20.22 15.09
N VAL A 468 20.00 -20.57 15.15
CA VAL A 468 18.91 -19.60 15.32
C VAL A 468 18.42 -19.64 16.75
N ASN A 469 18.41 -18.47 17.41
CA ASN A 469 17.85 -18.29 18.75
C ASN A 469 16.55 -17.47 18.66
N LEU A 470 15.45 -18.18 18.54
CA LEU A 470 14.12 -17.59 18.56
C LEU A 470 13.84 -16.98 19.93
N THR A 471 13.26 -15.77 19.96
CA THR A 471 13.00 -15.02 21.20
C THR A 471 11.57 -14.53 21.23
N PHE A 472 10.84 -14.78 22.31
CA PHE A 472 9.43 -14.48 22.42
C PHE A 472 9.02 -14.26 23.86
N SER A 473 7.80 -13.75 24.05
CA SER A 473 7.21 -13.65 25.41
C SER A 473 7.11 -15.02 26.06
N ALA A 474 7.27 -15.06 27.39
CA ALA A 474 7.25 -16.33 28.14
C ALA A 474 5.99 -17.16 27.86
N ILE A 475 6.18 -18.41 27.42
CA ILE A 475 5.07 -19.31 27.16
C ILE A 475 4.36 -19.65 28.47
N SER A 476 3.10 -19.24 28.61
CA SER A 476 2.33 -19.38 29.84
C SER A 476 1.61 -20.72 30.02
N ASN A 477 1.38 -21.46 28.95
CA ASN A 477 0.54 -22.66 28.97
C ASN A 477 1.31 -23.90 28.49
N VAL A 478 1.01 -25.05 29.07
CA VAL A 478 1.43 -26.35 28.54
C VAL A 478 0.71 -26.62 27.21
N GLY A 479 1.35 -27.34 26.30
CA GLY A 479 0.78 -27.66 24.99
C GLY A 479 1.82 -28.04 23.98
N THR A 480 1.57 -27.74 22.73
CA THR A 480 2.47 -28.06 21.61
C THR A 480 2.72 -26.79 20.80
N ALA A 481 3.98 -26.45 20.57
CA ALA A 481 4.37 -25.43 19.60
C ALA A 481 4.83 -26.10 18.30
N ASP A 482 4.51 -25.48 17.17
CA ASP A 482 4.95 -25.92 15.84
C ASP A 482 6.29 -25.26 15.51
N ILE A 483 7.25 -26.02 14.96
CA ILE A 483 8.47 -25.53 14.34
C ILE A 483 8.36 -25.80 12.83
N VAL A 484 8.50 -24.75 12.04
CA VAL A 484 8.56 -24.86 10.58
C VAL A 484 9.87 -24.20 10.12
N VAL A 485 10.58 -24.91 9.24
CA VAL A 485 11.81 -24.39 8.62
C VAL A 485 11.70 -24.54 7.11
N THR A 486 11.90 -23.44 6.40
CA THR A 486 11.84 -23.42 4.93
C THR A 486 13.13 -22.85 4.35
N LYS A 487 13.52 -23.32 3.17
CA LYS A 487 14.64 -22.82 2.38
C LYS A 487 14.40 -23.19 0.92
N GLN A 488 14.81 -22.33 -0.02
CA GLN A 488 14.70 -22.60 -1.44
C GLN A 488 15.36 -23.95 -1.80
N PHE A 489 14.72 -24.71 -2.69
CA PHE A 489 15.15 -26.04 -3.17
C PHE A 489 15.36 -27.09 -2.06
N LYS A 490 14.71 -26.87 -0.91
CA LYS A 490 14.69 -27.82 0.21
C LYS A 490 13.25 -28.19 0.58
N GLN A 491 13.08 -29.44 1.02
CA GLN A 491 11.81 -29.85 1.61
C GLN A 491 11.58 -29.11 2.92
N PRO A 492 10.39 -28.56 3.18
CA PRO A 492 10.12 -27.88 4.45
C PRO A 492 10.21 -28.85 5.62
N HIS A 493 10.90 -28.45 6.67
CA HIS A 493 10.89 -29.22 7.91
C HIS A 493 9.70 -28.80 8.75
N GLN A 494 8.90 -29.77 9.18
CA GLN A 494 7.77 -29.54 10.09
C GLN A 494 7.92 -30.47 11.28
N SER A 495 7.93 -29.89 12.47
CA SER A 495 8.04 -30.65 13.73
C SER A 495 7.31 -29.92 14.85
N VAL A 496 7.30 -30.53 16.02
CA VAL A 496 6.63 -29.99 17.20
C VAL A 496 7.55 -30.03 18.42
N VAL A 497 7.37 -29.03 19.28
CA VAL A 497 8.04 -28.95 20.59
C VAL A 497 6.98 -29.04 21.68
N GLN A 498 7.16 -29.95 22.64
CA GLN A 498 6.26 -30.10 23.76
C GLN A 498 6.55 -29.03 24.82
N ILE A 499 5.57 -28.23 25.14
CA ILE A 499 5.64 -27.28 26.24
C ILE A 499 5.23 -28.01 27.51
N ILE A 500 6.17 -28.30 28.37
CA ILE A 500 5.94 -29.17 29.54
C ILE A 500 5.99 -28.39 30.85
N SER A 501 5.25 -28.86 31.86
CA SER A 501 5.37 -28.34 33.21
C SER A 501 6.66 -28.83 33.85
N PRO A 502 7.48 -27.95 34.42
CA PRO A 502 8.72 -28.37 35.07
C PRO A 502 8.44 -29.19 36.35
N ASN A 503 9.41 -30.07 36.74
CA ASN A 503 9.36 -30.77 38.03
C ASN A 503 9.73 -29.77 39.14
N GLY A 504 8.83 -29.58 40.13
CA GLY A 504 9.00 -28.59 41.18
C GLY A 504 8.10 -27.36 41.03
N PRO A 505 8.26 -26.34 41.89
CA PRO A 505 7.60 -25.05 41.67
C PRO A 505 8.20 -24.32 40.47
N TYR A 506 7.37 -23.64 39.71
CA TYR A 506 7.81 -22.75 38.62
C TYR A 506 6.83 -21.61 38.48
N VAL A 507 7.27 -20.41 38.85
CA VAL A 507 6.44 -19.22 38.87
C VAL A 507 6.72 -18.34 37.64
N ILE A 508 5.67 -17.96 36.96
CA ILE A 508 5.74 -17.06 35.78
C ILE A 508 4.82 -15.86 35.97
N TYR A 509 5.07 -14.80 35.23
CA TYR A 509 4.13 -13.71 35.01
C TYR A 509 2.90 -14.24 34.25
N ALA A 510 1.71 -13.82 34.66
CA ALA A 510 0.46 -14.21 34.02
C ALA A 510 -0.20 -13.03 33.29
N THR A 511 -0.45 -11.92 33.99
CA THR A 511 -1.03 -10.70 33.43
C THR A 511 -0.75 -9.50 34.34
N ASN A 512 -1.00 -8.29 33.85
CA ASN A 512 -0.99 -7.07 34.64
C ASN A 512 -2.16 -6.16 34.25
N THR A 513 -2.48 -5.23 35.15
CA THR A 513 -3.40 -4.12 34.88
C THR A 513 -2.75 -2.82 35.31
N ILE A 514 -2.97 -1.77 34.49
CA ILE A 514 -2.51 -0.42 34.75
C ILE A 514 -3.63 0.34 35.48
N ASP A 515 -3.27 1.03 36.55
CA ASP A 515 -4.10 1.95 37.29
C ASP A 515 -3.39 3.31 37.36
N ASP A 516 -3.93 4.27 36.66
CA ASP A 516 -3.49 5.66 36.52
C ASP A 516 -4.39 6.64 37.26
N VAL A 517 -5.13 6.20 38.29
CA VAL A 517 -6.02 7.06 39.11
C VAL A 517 -5.32 8.35 39.61
N ALA A 518 -4.00 8.35 39.71
CA ALA A 518 -3.21 9.54 40.03
C ALA A 518 -2.95 10.47 38.83
N GLY A 519 -3.29 10.06 37.64
CA GLY A 519 -3.17 10.76 36.36
C GLY A 519 -4.52 11.17 35.77
N ASN A 520 -4.74 10.87 34.47
CA ASN A 520 -5.97 11.22 33.75
C ASN A 520 -7.08 10.18 33.86
N ASN A 521 -6.79 9.01 34.45
CA ASN A 521 -7.70 7.88 34.71
C ASN A 521 -8.32 7.29 33.42
N ASN A 522 -7.51 7.14 32.38
CA ASN A 522 -7.87 6.51 31.12
C ASN A 522 -7.45 5.02 31.04
N SER A 523 -6.78 4.49 32.07
CA SER A 523 -6.24 3.13 32.19
C SER A 523 -5.05 2.86 31.24
N LEU A 524 -4.37 3.90 30.80
CA LEU A 524 -3.15 3.85 30.01
C LEU A 524 -1.98 4.38 30.83
N ALA A 525 -0.78 4.15 30.36
CA ALA A 525 0.41 4.70 31.00
C ALA A 525 0.91 5.87 30.13
N ASP A 526 0.54 7.09 30.51
CA ASP A 526 0.85 8.27 29.74
C ASP A 526 2.08 9.01 30.28
N TYR A 527 2.67 9.87 29.48
CA TYR A 527 3.81 10.68 29.88
C TYR A 527 3.52 11.48 31.16
N ASN A 528 4.54 11.67 31.98
CA ASN A 528 4.49 12.42 33.25
C ASN A 528 3.52 11.85 34.31
N GLU A 529 3.05 10.61 34.17
CA GLU A 529 2.11 9.98 35.11
C GLU A 529 2.80 9.08 36.13
N LEU A 530 2.19 9.00 37.31
CA LEU A 530 2.51 8.00 38.33
C LEU A 530 1.56 6.81 38.15
N ILE A 531 2.11 5.69 37.72
CA ILE A 531 1.38 4.47 37.40
C ILE A 531 1.48 3.49 38.58
N SER A 532 0.33 2.90 38.93
CA SER A 532 0.20 1.72 39.76
C SER A 532 -0.07 0.51 38.88
N MET A 533 0.76 -0.53 38.96
CA MET A 533 0.63 -1.74 38.14
C MET A 533 0.38 -2.94 39.05
N ASP A 534 -0.82 -3.49 38.97
CA ASP A 534 -1.14 -4.78 39.55
C ASP A 534 -0.63 -5.90 38.67
N VAL A 535 0.02 -6.89 39.26
CA VAL A 535 0.62 -8.01 38.52
C VAL A 535 0.13 -9.33 39.08
N ASP A 536 -0.33 -10.21 38.20
CA ASP A 536 -0.68 -11.60 38.53
C ASP A 536 0.48 -12.52 38.15
N VAL A 537 0.78 -13.47 39.00
CA VAL A 537 1.73 -14.55 38.77
C VAL A 537 1.07 -15.91 38.84
N GLN A 538 1.59 -16.88 38.08
CA GLN A 538 1.09 -18.24 38.06
C GLN A 538 2.20 -19.23 38.40
N ASN A 539 1.91 -20.18 39.29
CA ASN A 539 2.78 -21.33 39.51
C ASN A 539 2.39 -22.46 38.54
N VAL A 540 3.08 -22.59 37.42
CA VAL A 540 2.87 -23.65 36.42
C VAL A 540 3.61 -24.94 36.78
N GLY A 541 4.35 -24.96 37.89
CA GLY A 541 5.05 -26.11 38.39
C GLY A 541 4.13 -27.11 39.12
N SER A 542 4.62 -28.31 39.32
CA SER A 542 3.89 -29.40 39.96
C SER A 542 3.84 -29.36 41.49
N VAL A 543 4.59 -28.43 42.11
CA VAL A 543 4.74 -28.26 43.58
C VAL A 543 4.50 -26.79 43.95
N ASN A 544 4.01 -26.57 45.19
CA ASN A 544 3.78 -25.21 45.68
C ASN A 544 5.08 -24.42 45.81
N ALA A 545 5.06 -23.17 45.40
CA ALA A 545 6.11 -22.20 45.65
C ALA A 545 5.82 -21.44 46.98
N ASN A 546 6.79 -21.42 47.92
CA ASN A 546 6.58 -20.85 49.25
C ASN A 546 7.52 -19.64 49.46
N SER A 547 6.96 -18.59 50.09
CA SER A 547 7.67 -17.37 50.42
C SER A 547 8.43 -16.79 49.21
N VAL A 548 7.69 -16.54 48.14
CA VAL A 548 8.25 -16.03 46.88
C VAL A 548 8.47 -14.54 47.03
N ASN A 549 9.74 -14.13 46.99
CA ASN A 549 10.12 -12.72 46.83
C ASN A 549 10.06 -12.36 45.36
N VAL A 550 9.37 -11.28 45.04
CA VAL A 550 9.21 -10.76 43.70
C VAL A 550 9.84 -9.39 43.60
N THR A 551 10.61 -9.14 42.56
CA THR A 551 11.29 -7.84 42.33
C THR A 551 11.07 -7.42 40.88
N LEU A 552 10.60 -6.18 40.71
CA LEU A 552 10.43 -5.53 39.43
C LEU A 552 11.61 -4.60 39.15
N SER A 553 12.19 -4.66 37.97
CA SER A 553 13.28 -3.79 37.56
C SER A 553 13.22 -3.48 36.06
N THR A 554 13.82 -2.36 35.67
CA THR A 554 14.08 -1.99 34.27
C THR A 554 15.32 -1.10 34.25
N THR A 555 15.99 -1.05 33.10
CA THR A 555 17.07 -0.11 32.78
C THR A 555 16.59 1.00 31.84
N ASP A 556 15.31 1.01 31.47
CA ASP A 556 14.75 1.99 30.58
C ASP A 556 14.64 3.37 31.26
N PRO A 557 15.26 4.43 30.70
CA PRO A 557 15.24 5.77 31.28
C PRO A 557 13.85 6.45 31.20
N ALA A 558 12.92 5.92 30.40
CA ALA A 558 11.57 6.46 30.26
C ALA A 558 10.74 6.29 31.54
N VAL A 559 11.16 5.43 32.47
CA VAL A 559 10.46 5.22 33.74
C VAL A 559 11.41 5.15 34.93
N THR A 560 10.89 5.54 36.11
CA THR A 560 11.55 5.38 37.40
C THR A 560 10.72 4.50 38.30
N VAL A 561 11.16 3.28 38.61
CA VAL A 561 10.45 2.36 39.51
C VAL A 561 10.55 2.86 40.94
N ILE A 562 9.39 3.00 41.60
CA ILE A 562 9.27 3.51 42.98
C ILE A 562 9.04 2.37 43.97
N THR A 563 7.97 1.58 43.75
CA THR A 563 7.70 0.36 44.52
C THR A 563 8.11 -0.82 43.66
N ASN A 564 9.16 -1.52 44.04
CA ASN A 564 9.82 -2.52 43.18
C ASN A 564 9.82 -3.93 43.78
N SER A 565 9.22 -4.18 44.97
CA SER A 565 9.29 -5.51 45.59
C SER A 565 8.06 -5.88 46.37
N ALA A 566 7.74 -7.16 46.40
CA ALA A 566 6.66 -7.76 47.15
C ALA A 566 7.01 -9.19 47.57
N VAL A 567 6.27 -9.73 48.57
CA VAL A 567 6.43 -11.11 49.07
C VAL A 567 5.08 -11.84 49.01
N ILE A 568 5.09 -12.98 48.38
CA ILE A 568 3.94 -13.87 48.29
C ILE A 568 4.16 -15.08 49.23
N SER A 569 3.26 -15.32 50.18
CA SER A 569 3.45 -16.37 51.19
C SER A 569 3.47 -17.77 50.59
N ILE A 570 2.54 -18.07 49.66
CA ILE A 570 2.42 -19.35 48.98
C ILE A 570 1.69 -19.16 47.64
N ILE A 571 2.16 -19.83 46.61
CA ILE A 571 1.46 -19.99 45.29
C ILE A 571 1.32 -21.49 45.08
N ASN A 572 0.09 -22.02 45.17
CA ASN A 572 -0.15 -23.47 44.98
C ASN A 572 0.11 -23.85 43.54
N SER A 573 0.40 -25.16 43.30
CA SER A 573 0.53 -25.68 41.94
C SER A 573 -0.71 -25.31 41.11
N SER A 574 -0.49 -24.81 39.87
CA SER A 574 -1.51 -24.35 38.92
C SER A 574 -2.31 -23.10 39.35
N GLN A 575 -1.98 -22.47 40.45
CA GLN A 575 -2.65 -21.27 40.93
C GLN A 575 -2.15 -20.00 40.23
N ILE A 576 -3.09 -19.15 39.84
CA ILE A 576 -2.84 -17.74 39.51
C ILE A 576 -3.11 -16.92 40.78
N LEU A 577 -2.26 -15.95 41.09
CA LEU A 577 -2.41 -15.11 42.27
C LEU A 577 -1.89 -13.72 42.00
N SER A 578 -2.67 -12.70 42.41
CA SER A 578 -2.22 -11.31 42.37
C SER A 578 -1.15 -11.05 43.43
N ILE A 579 -0.12 -10.31 43.05
CA ILE A 579 0.93 -9.84 43.98
C ILE A 579 0.28 -8.89 44.98
N PRO A 580 0.51 -9.09 46.30
CA PRO A 580 -0.26 -8.37 47.34
C PRO A 580 -0.07 -6.85 47.35
N THR A 581 0.98 -6.35 46.73
CA THR A 581 1.28 -4.93 46.68
C THR A 581 1.55 -4.55 45.23
N PRO A 582 0.81 -3.60 44.63
CA PRO A 582 1.08 -3.16 43.29
C PRO A 582 2.46 -2.55 43.15
N PHE A 583 3.07 -2.71 42.03
CA PHE A 583 4.29 -1.99 41.68
C PHE A 583 3.92 -0.57 41.25
N THR A 584 4.76 0.39 41.58
CA THR A 584 4.55 1.76 41.14
C THR A 584 5.78 2.29 40.41
N PHE A 585 5.56 3.05 39.34
CA PHE A 585 6.60 3.72 38.59
C PHE A 585 6.13 5.08 38.09
N GLN A 586 7.05 6.02 37.98
CA GLN A 586 6.84 7.32 37.37
C GLN A 586 7.28 7.27 35.92
N VAL A 587 6.41 7.66 35.01
CA VAL A 587 6.74 7.85 33.59
C VAL A 587 7.39 9.22 33.41
N ALA A 588 8.46 9.31 32.63
CA ALA A 588 9.15 10.56 32.35
C ALA A 588 8.24 11.51 31.57
N ASN A 589 8.52 12.80 31.63
CA ASN A 589 7.72 13.83 30.97
C ASN A 589 8.06 14.05 29.48
N ASN A 590 9.09 13.42 28.96
CA ASN A 590 9.61 13.61 27.60
C ASN A 590 9.92 12.25 26.94
N ILE A 591 8.92 11.43 26.77
CA ILE A 591 9.03 10.14 26.10
C ILE A 591 8.56 10.26 24.65
N THR A 592 8.96 9.31 23.83
CA THR A 592 8.38 9.13 22.50
C THR A 592 7.03 8.44 22.63
N ASP A 593 6.09 8.79 21.78
CA ASP A 593 4.79 8.13 21.72
C ASP A 593 4.95 6.65 21.37
N GLN A 594 4.09 5.78 21.94
CA GLN A 594 4.10 4.32 21.76
C GLN A 594 5.44 3.66 22.16
N HIS A 595 6.15 4.25 23.12
CA HIS A 595 7.38 3.66 23.65
C HIS A 595 7.09 2.43 24.52
N VAL A 596 7.75 1.30 24.22
CA VAL A 596 7.59 0.05 24.99
C VAL A 596 8.69 -0.08 26.04
N VAL A 597 8.30 -0.02 27.30
CA VAL A 597 9.20 -0.33 28.42
C VAL A 597 9.16 -1.81 28.73
N VAL A 598 10.33 -2.43 28.79
CA VAL A 598 10.50 -3.82 29.20
C VAL A 598 10.91 -3.87 30.65
N PHE A 599 10.02 -4.38 31.52
CA PHE A 599 10.37 -4.69 32.91
C PHE A 599 10.78 -6.15 33.04
N THR A 600 11.73 -6.39 33.93
CA THR A 600 12.10 -7.74 34.39
C THR A 600 11.46 -7.99 35.74
N LEU A 601 10.73 -9.10 35.87
CA LEU A 601 10.09 -9.59 37.09
C LEU A 601 10.90 -10.80 37.60
N ASP A 602 11.79 -10.58 38.55
CA ASP A 602 12.58 -11.64 39.17
C ASP A 602 11.87 -12.19 40.41
N MET A 603 11.84 -13.52 40.54
CA MET A 603 11.12 -14.22 41.59
C MET A 603 12.04 -15.27 42.21
N THR A 604 12.03 -15.35 43.55
CA THR A 604 12.86 -16.33 44.31
C THR A 604 12.07 -16.88 45.46
N ASP A 605 11.99 -18.21 45.59
CA ASP A 605 11.32 -18.87 46.72
C ASP A 605 12.28 -19.11 47.92
N ASN A 606 11.71 -19.66 49.00
CA ASN A 606 12.47 -19.97 50.22
C ASN A 606 13.49 -21.13 50.06
N LEU A 607 13.44 -21.85 48.94
CA LEU A 607 14.37 -22.94 48.57
C LEU A 607 15.47 -22.45 47.62
N SER A 608 15.47 -21.15 47.34
CA SER A 608 16.38 -20.52 46.38
C SER A 608 16.14 -20.97 44.90
N ASN A 609 14.95 -21.45 44.60
CA ASN A 609 14.56 -21.53 43.20
C ASN A 609 14.31 -20.13 42.66
N THR A 610 14.85 -19.83 41.48
CA THR A 610 14.75 -18.53 40.84
C THR A 610 14.03 -18.64 39.50
N TRP A 611 13.20 -17.64 39.22
CA TRP A 611 12.47 -17.49 37.96
C TRP A 611 12.52 -16.04 37.54
N SER A 612 12.51 -15.78 36.25
CA SER A 612 12.45 -14.45 35.68
C SER A 612 11.43 -14.42 34.54
N SER A 613 10.68 -13.34 34.47
CA SER A 613 9.73 -13.06 33.38
C SER A 613 9.88 -11.61 32.93
N THR A 614 9.45 -11.30 31.73
CA THR A 614 9.41 -9.91 31.21
C THR A 614 7.96 -9.42 31.18
N ILE A 615 7.77 -8.13 31.44
CA ILE A 615 6.48 -7.42 31.33
C ILE A 615 6.72 -6.24 30.40
N ASN A 616 5.98 -6.18 29.31
CA ASN A 616 6.02 -5.06 28.39
C ASN A 616 4.89 -4.09 28.72
N VAL A 617 5.21 -2.81 28.91
CA VAL A 617 4.25 -1.74 29.14
C VAL A 617 4.42 -0.70 28.05
N LEU A 618 3.32 -0.40 27.36
CA LEU A 618 3.27 0.63 26.33
C LEU A 618 3.06 1.99 27.00
N LEU A 619 3.90 2.96 26.67
CA LEU A 619 3.80 4.34 27.15
C LEU A 619 3.31 5.23 26.02
N ASN A 620 2.42 6.17 26.33
CA ASN A 620 1.84 7.09 25.37
C ASN A 620 2.33 8.52 25.58
N ALA A 621 2.46 9.25 24.49
CA ALA A 621 2.80 10.65 24.49
C ALA A 621 1.99 11.41 23.41
N PRO A 622 1.89 12.74 23.50
CA PRO A 622 1.32 13.54 22.44
C PRO A 622 2.28 13.68 21.27
N ILE A 623 1.73 13.77 20.06
CA ILE A 623 2.43 14.18 18.84
C ILE A 623 1.67 15.38 18.27
N LEU A 624 2.30 16.54 18.31
CA LEU A 624 1.72 17.77 17.78
C LEU A 624 2.02 17.89 16.29
N ASP A 625 1.02 18.35 15.52
CA ASP A 625 1.10 18.61 14.10
C ASP A 625 0.07 19.67 13.71
N HIS A 626 -0.12 19.93 12.43
CA HIS A 626 -1.17 20.76 11.87
C HIS A 626 -1.93 20.03 10.76
N THR A 627 -3.16 20.42 10.51
CA THR A 627 -3.96 19.87 9.40
C THR A 627 -4.20 20.86 8.28
N THR A 628 -4.39 22.15 8.61
CA THR A 628 -4.65 23.19 7.62
C THR A 628 -3.99 24.50 7.99
N PHE A 629 -3.53 25.23 6.97
CA PHE A 629 -3.18 26.64 7.01
C PHE A 629 -4.10 27.39 6.04
N THR A 630 -4.89 28.34 6.54
CA THR A 630 -5.86 29.09 5.72
C THR A 630 -5.78 30.59 5.98
N ILE A 631 -6.00 31.36 4.93
CA ILE A 631 -6.10 32.82 4.95
C ILE A 631 -7.58 33.15 5.03
N ASN A 632 -7.98 33.84 6.11
CA ASN A 632 -9.36 34.28 6.30
C ASN A 632 -9.43 35.81 6.32
N ASP A 633 -9.77 36.40 5.21
CA ASP A 633 -9.88 37.83 4.97
C ASP A 633 -11.36 38.30 4.87
N VAL A 634 -12.33 37.39 4.99
CA VAL A 634 -13.77 37.63 4.81
C VAL A 634 -14.31 38.73 5.72
N ALA A 635 -13.84 38.84 6.98
CA ALA A 635 -14.37 39.79 7.96
C ALA A 635 -13.64 41.13 7.97
N LEU A 636 -12.36 41.15 7.59
CA LEU A 636 -11.48 42.32 7.78
C LEU A 636 -10.77 42.72 6.47
N GLY A 637 -10.80 41.90 5.45
CA GLY A 637 -10.19 42.10 4.15
C GLY A 637 -11.21 42.20 3.01
N ASN A 638 -10.80 41.78 1.80
CA ASN A 638 -11.63 41.88 0.59
C ASN A 638 -12.38 40.58 0.28
N GLY A 639 -12.11 39.48 1.01
CA GLY A 639 -12.81 38.19 0.93
C GLY A 639 -12.35 37.29 -0.21
N ASN A 640 -11.14 37.46 -0.73
CA ASN A 640 -10.59 36.69 -1.84
C ASN A 640 -9.69 35.51 -1.40
N GLY A 641 -9.54 35.31 -0.08
CA GLY A 641 -8.82 34.19 0.51
C GLY A 641 -7.30 34.24 0.40
N ARG A 642 -6.69 35.39 0.22
CA ARG A 642 -5.25 35.60 0.08
C ARG A 642 -4.71 36.83 0.79
N LEU A 643 -3.38 37.01 0.71
CA LEU A 643 -2.71 38.21 1.19
C LEU A 643 -2.73 39.30 0.11
N ASP A 644 -3.33 40.46 0.41
CA ASP A 644 -3.27 41.64 -0.46
C ASP A 644 -2.60 42.82 0.24
N ALA A 645 -1.97 43.72 -0.54
CA ALA A 645 -1.28 44.88 -0.02
C ALA A 645 -2.25 45.83 0.70
N GLY A 646 -1.94 46.25 1.94
CA GLY A 646 -2.75 47.11 2.75
C GLY A 646 -3.86 46.41 3.53
N GLU A 647 -3.97 45.11 3.44
CA GLU A 647 -5.03 44.32 4.06
C GLU A 647 -4.71 43.91 5.49
N THR A 648 -5.75 43.80 6.30
CA THR A 648 -5.71 43.16 7.63
C THR A 648 -6.61 41.92 7.58
N LEU A 649 -6.10 40.79 8.03
CA LEU A 649 -6.80 39.50 7.92
C LEU A 649 -6.38 38.54 9.03
N ASP A 650 -7.04 37.40 9.12
CA ASP A 650 -6.70 36.34 10.06
C ASP A 650 -6.08 35.15 9.32
N LEU A 651 -4.90 34.70 9.80
CA LEU A 651 -4.33 33.40 9.45
C LEU A 651 -4.85 32.37 10.44
N VAL A 652 -5.43 31.31 9.93
CA VAL A 652 -6.00 30.23 10.74
C VAL A 652 -5.19 28.95 10.51
N ILE A 653 -4.56 28.46 11.59
CA ILE A 653 -3.78 27.24 11.58
C ILE A 653 -4.49 26.25 12.51
N VAL A 654 -4.85 25.09 11.98
CA VAL A 654 -5.52 24.06 12.77
C VAL A 654 -4.47 23.09 13.29
N ALA A 655 -4.16 23.21 14.60
CA ALA A 655 -3.29 22.28 15.31
C ALA A 655 -4.00 20.96 15.55
N THR A 656 -3.28 19.85 15.51
CA THR A 656 -3.78 18.52 15.81
C THR A 656 -2.83 17.78 16.75
N ASN A 657 -3.38 16.86 17.55
CA ASN A 657 -2.62 15.89 18.33
C ASN A 657 -2.85 14.51 17.72
N THR A 658 -1.86 13.98 17.03
CA THR A 658 -1.89 12.65 16.39
C THR A 658 -1.29 11.56 17.28
N GLY A 659 -0.77 11.93 18.47
CA GLY A 659 -0.26 11.01 19.48
C GLY A 659 -1.37 10.32 20.27
N HIS A 660 -0.96 9.51 21.25
CA HIS A 660 -1.86 8.65 22.03
C HIS A 660 -2.12 9.15 23.46
N ALA A 661 -1.55 10.29 23.84
CA ALA A 661 -1.85 10.94 25.10
C ALA A 661 -2.38 12.36 24.89
N ASP A 662 -3.28 12.81 25.78
CA ASP A 662 -3.79 14.17 25.80
C ASP A 662 -2.69 15.17 26.21
N ILE A 663 -2.75 16.41 25.72
CA ILE A 663 -1.81 17.44 26.08
C ILE A 663 -2.52 18.74 26.44
N ASP A 664 -2.06 19.38 27.52
CA ASP A 664 -2.63 20.60 28.06
C ASP A 664 -1.69 21.82 27.95
N ASN A 665 -2.28 23.01 28.10
CA ASN A 665 -1.54 24.28 28.23
C ASN A 665 -0.61 24.62 27.07
N LEU A 666 -1.02 24.34 25.84
CA LEU A 666 -0.26 24.67 24.65
C LEU A 666 -0.28 26.17 24.36
N THR A 667 0.87 26.68 23.92
CA THR A 667 1.01 28.03 23.37
C THR A 667 1.47 27.92 21.93
N ALA A 668 0.65 28.41 21.01
CA ALA A 668 1.02 28.56 19.61
C ALA A 668 1.50 29.99 19.34
N THR A 669 2.58 30.15 18.58
CA THR A 669 3.14 31.45 18.19
C THR A 669 3.33 31.53 16.70
N LEU A 670 3.10 32.70 16.12
CA LEU A 670 3.32 33.00 14.71
C LEU A 670 4.27 34.21 14.57
N GLY A 671 5.25 34.05 13.71
CA GLY A 671 6.16 35.11 13.29
C GLY A 671 6.01 35.47 11.81
N SER A 672 6.75 36.47 11.36
CA SER A 672 6.95 36.78 9.95
C SER A 672 8.41 37.13 9.69
N LEU A 673 8.97 36.56 8.62
CA LEU A 673 10.32 36.91 8.14
C LEU A 673 10.31 38.08 7.15
N SER A 674 9.12 38.53 6.73
CA SER A 674 8.95 39.65 5.83
C SER A 674 8.75 40.98 6.59
N SER A 675 9.45 42.04 6.19
CA SER A 675 9.25 43.39 6.72
C SER A 675 7.93 44.03 6.27
N TYR A 676 7.25 43.45 5.30
CA TYR A 676 5.97 43.91 4.79
C TYR A 676 4.76 43.38 5.58
N VAL A 677 4.96 42.47 6.52
CA VAL A 677 3.85 41.90 7.31
C VAL A 677 4.07 42.16 8.78
N THR A 678 3.04 42.73 9.44
CA THR A 678 2.98 42.92 10.89
C THR A 678 2.06 41.88 11.49
N ILE A 679 2.55 41.07 12.44
CA ILE A 679 1.73 40.14 13.22
C ILE A 679 1.09 40.90 14.38
N ASN A 680 -0.21 41.13 14.33
CA ASN A 680 -0.97 41.81 15.37
C ASN A 680 -1.28 40.93 16.58
N THR A 681 -1.56 39.63 16.32
CA THR A 681 -1.73 38.59 17.34
C THR A 681 -0.59 37.60 17.22
N VAL A 682 0.41 37.69 18.09
CA VAL A 682 1.64 36.89 18.03
C VAL A 682 1.52 35.50 18.69
N SER A 683 0.46 35.28 19.49
CA SER A 683 0.26 34.03 20.22
C SER A 683 -1.20 33.68 20.41
N ALA A 684 -1.51 32.38 20.42
CA ALA A 684 -2.79 31.80 20.74
C ALA A 684 -2.60 30.64 21.72
N ASN A 685 -3.50 30.52 22.71
CA ASN A 685 -3.42 29.44 23.71
C ASN A 685 -4.48 28.38 23.45
N ILE A 686 -4.09 27.11 23.54
CA ILE A 686 -4.99 25.96 23.56
C ILE A 686 -4.93 25.36 24.96
N ALA A 687 -6.07 25.36 25.65
CA ALA A 687 -6.14 24.86 27.03
C ALA A 687 -5.89 23.34 27.11
N SER A 688 -6.42 22.59 26.16
CA SER A 688 -6.29 21.14 26.04
C SER A 688 -6.45 20.73 24.60
N LEU A 689 -5.64 19.77 24.15
CA LEU A 689 -5.72 19.14 22.83
C LEU A 689 -5.65 17.62 23.02
N ASN A 690 -6.81 16.99 23.07
CA ASN A 690 -6.88 15.53 23.31
C ASN A 690 -6.42 14.74 22.10
N THR A 691 -6.13 13.48 22.30
CA THR A 691 -5.80 12.52 21.23
C THR A 691 -6.79 12.59 20.07
N ASN A 692 -6.27 12.73 18.84
CA ASN A 692 -7.04 12.89 17.60
C ASN A 692 -7.96 14.12 17.54
N GLN A 693 -7.79 15.08 18.42
CA GLN A 693 -8.51 16.36 18.35
C GLN A 693 -7.78 17.39 17.50
N GLN A 694 -8.58 18.32 16.99
CA GLN A 694 -8.12 19.46 16.20
C GLN A 694 -8.62 20.75 16.85
N GLN A 695 -7.76 21.77 16.87
CA GLN A 695 -8.09 23.09 17.42
C GLN A 695 -7.50 24.19 16.56
N ALA A 696 -8.36 25.11 16.11
CA ALA A 696 -7.91 26.26 15.35
C ALA A 696 -7.17 27.28 16.23
N THR A 697 -6.02 27.75 15.78
CA THR A 697 -5.29 28.91 16.27
C THR A 697 -5.44 30.06 15.27
N VAL A 698 -5.77 31.25 15.74
CA VAL A 698 -6.07 32.41 14.89
C VAL A 698 -5.07 33.51 15.17
N PHE A 699 -4.42 34.00 14.12
CA PHE A 699 -3.41 35.06 14.17
C PHE A 699 -3.83 36.23 13.27
N ASN A 700 -4.11 37.36 13.84
CA ASN A 700 -4.42 38.57 13.08
C ASN A 700 -3.13 39.20 12.57
N ILE A 701 -3.09 39.53 11.28
CA ILE A 701 -1.94 40.17 10.61
C ILE A 701 -2.38 41.39 9.79
N THR A 702 -1.41 42.25 9.47
CA THR A 702 -1.58 43.37 8.52
C THR A 702 -0.45 43.35 7.51
N VAL A 703 -0.79 43.36 6.22
CA VAL A 703 0.13 43.50 5.10
C VAL A 703 0.33 45.01 4.80
N ASP A 704 1.58 45.48 4.65
CA ASP A 704 1.86 46.88 4.33
C ASP A 704 1.27 47.24 2.95
N ALA A 705 0.67 48.44 2.86
CA ALA A 705 0.02 48.94 1.64
C ALA A 705 1.00 49.14 0.46
N ASN A 706 2.29 49.18 0.71
CA ASN A 706 3.31 49.30 -0.33
C ASN A 706 3.96 47.97 -0.69
N THR A 707 3.41 46.82 -0.25
CA THR A 707 3.93 45.52 -0.56
C THR A 707 3.82 45.26 -2.05
N PRO A 708 4.91 44.95 -2.75
CA PRO A 708 4.84 44.56 -4.17
C PRO A 708 4.03 43.29 -4.36
N VAL A 709 3.20 43.24 -5.38
CA VAL A 709 2.52 42.00 -5.82
C VAL A 709 3.55 40.92 -6.13
N GLY A 710 3.30 39.69 -5.74
CA GLY A 710 4.24 38.60 -5.87
C GLY A 710 5.27 38.51 -4.73
N THR A 711 5.17 39.34 -3.70
CA THR A 711 6.06 39.23 -2.53
C THR A 711 5.81 37.93 -1.78
N TYR A 712 6.85 37.11 -1.69
CA TYR A 712 6.84 35.87 -0.91
C TYR A 712 7.00 36.17 0.59
N VAL A 713 6.12 35.61 1.39
CA VAL A 713 6.11 35.80 2.85
C VAL A 713 6.16 34.46 3.54
N GLU A 714 7.09 34.32 4.48
CA GLU A 714 7.25 33.17 5.33
C GLU A 714 6.74 33.47 6.73
N PHE A 715 5.97 32.53 7.29
CA PHE A 715 5.37 32.58 8.61
C PHE A 715 5.87 31.41 9.47
N PRO A 716 6.95 31.58 10.21
CA PRO A 716 7.35 30.60 11.22
C PRO A 716 6.23 30.42 12.27
N TYR A 717 5.82 29.19 12.44
CA TYR A 717 4.82 28.76 13.41
C TYR A 717 5.43 27.79 14.39
N ASP A 718 5.18 27.96 15.69
CA ASP A 718 5.60 27.06 16.75
C ASP A 718 4.46 26.85 17.73
N ILE A 719 4.21 25.59 18.12
CA ILE A 719 3.24 25.23 19.15
C ILE A 719 3.89 24.29 20.15
N THR A 720 3.80 24.61 21.45
CA THR A 720 4.45 23.86 22.51
C THR A 720 3.78 24.03 23.87
N ASP A 721 3.93 23.00 24.74
CA ASP A 721 3.69 23.08 26.18
C ASP A 721 4.99 23.30 26.98
N GLY A 722 6.13 23.44 26.29
CA GLY A 722 7.47 23.55 26.86
C GLY A 722 8.24 22.24 26.92
N VAL A 723 7.64 21.10 26.63
CA VAL A 723 8.26 19.76 26.54
C VAL A 723 8.07 19.19 25.15
N TYR A 724 6.85 19.12 24.70
CA TYR A 724 6.51 18.73 23.33
C TYR A 724 6.32 19.96 22.47
N ALA A 725 6.79 19.89 21.23
CA ALA A 725 6.72 21.00 20.32
C ALA A 725 6.53 20.54 18.87
N TYR A 726 5.80 21.32 18.10
CA TYR A 726 5.77 21.23 16.65
C TYR A 726 6.11 22.60 16.07
N ASN A 727 6.96 22.64 15.07
CA ASN A 727 7.32 23.86 14.35
C ASN A 727 7.24 23.64 12.84
N ASN A 728 6.77 24.65 12.13
CA ASN A 728 6.67 24.66 10.68
C ASN A 728 6.83 26.10 10.19
N THR A 729 7.11 26.26 8.91
CA THR A 729 7.08 27.59 8.26
C THR A 729 6.09 27.54 7.12
N PHE A 730 5.00 28.28 7.26
CA PHE A 730 3.99 28.42 6.21
C PHE A 730 4.41 29.54 5.25
N ASN A 731 4.01 29.39 4.00
CA ASN A 731 4.36 30.32 2.95
C ASN A 731 3.10 30.88 2.30
N ALA A 732 3.14 32.16 1.93
CA ALA A 732 2.09 32.80 1.16
C ALA A 732 2.68 33.87 0.24
N ILE A 733 1.98 34.16 -0.83
CA ILE A 733 2.37 35.20 -1.79
C ILE A 733 1.34 36.32 -1.75
N VAL A 734 1.82 37.58 -1.72
CA VAL A 734 0.97 38.74 -1.71
C VAL A 734 0.54 39.11 -3.12
N GLY A 735 -0.77 39.20 -3.35
CA GLY A 735 -1.35 39.68 -4.59
C GLY A 735 -1.44 38.70 -5.77
N ILE A 736 -1.34 37.38 -5.59
CA ILE A 736 -1.53 36.41 -6.66
C ILE A 736 -2.84 35.65 -6.47
N ILE A 737 -3.59 35.50 -7.57
CA ILE A 737 -4.78 34.69 -7.68
C ILE A 737 -4.46 33.53 -8.63
N ASN A 738 -4.64 32.30 -8.20
CA ASN A 738 -4.45 31.13 -9.05
C ASN A 738 -5.68 30.24 -9.10
N GLU A 739 -5.84 29.52 -10.22
CA GLU A 739 -6.65 28.34 -10.34
C GLU A 739 -5.72 27.15 -10.54
N ASP A 740 -5.75 26.22 -9.60
CA ASP A 740 -4.92 25.01 -9.59
C ASP A 740 -5.76 23.73 -9.67
N TYR A 741 -7.08 23.88 -9.79
CA TYR A 741 -8.08 22.81 -9.86
C TYR A 741 -8.11 21.83 -8.68
N GLU A 742 -7.45 22.17 -7.57
CA GLU A 742 -7.34 21.30 -6.38
C GLU A 742 -8.67 21.09 -5.63
N THR A 743 -9.70 21.88 -5.96
CA THR A 743 -11.09 21.59 -5.54
C THR A 743 -11.65 20.30 -6.15
N GLY A 744 -11.02 19.78 -7.22
CA GLY A 744 -11.49 18.62 -7.97
C GLY A 744 -12.68 18.90 -8.88
N ASP A 745 -12.99 20.18 -9.13
CA ASP A 745 -14.07 20.63 -10.00
C ASP A 745 -13.79 22.07 -10.52
N PHE A 746 -14.76 22.65 -11.25
CA PHE A 746 -14.69 24.01 -11.79
C PHE A 746 -15.48 25.03 -10.95
N THR A 747 -15.63 24.79 -9.64
CA THR A 747 -16.48 25.67 -8.78
C THR A 747 -15.72 26.80 -8.11
N ASN A 748 -14.38 26.79 -8.13
CA ASN A 748 -13.54 27.80 -7.50
C ASN A 748 -13.78 29.20 -8.11
N TYR A 749 -13.97 29.27 -9.42
CA TYR A 749 -14.29 30.47 -10.18
C TYR A 749 -15.51 30.28 -11.07
N ALA A 750 -16.01 31.36 -11.68
CA ALA A 750 -17.19 31.33 -12.56
C ALA A 750 -16.83 30.79 -13.96
N TRP A 751 -16.30 29.61 -14.05
CA TRP A 751 -15.96 28.97 -15.29
C TRP A 751 -17.20 28.70 -16.18
N VAL A 752 -17.08 28.97 -17.47
CA VAL A 752 -18.06 28.60 -18.50
C VAL A 752 -17.45 27.48 -19.32
N ASN A 753 -17.91 26.27 -19.09
CA ASN A 753 -17.41 25.05 -19.75
C ASN A 753 -18.28 24.71 -20.98
N ASP A 754 -17.70 24.09 -22.00
CA ASP A 754 -18.41 23.68 -23.21
C ASP A 754 -19.57 22.73 -22.86
N PRO A 755 -20.80 22.99 -23.37
CA PRO A 755 -21.95 22.17 -23.02
C PRO A 755 -22.00 20.83 -23.76
N LEU A 756 -21.29 20.67 -24.88
CA LEU A 756 -21.28 19.45 -25.69
C LEU A 756 -20.02 18.61 -25.42
N TYR A 757 -18.89 19.27 -25.30
CA TYR A 757 -17.57 18.65 -25.11
C TYR A 757 -16.83 19.31 -23.92
N PRO A 758 -17.35 19.14 -22.68
CA PRO A 758 -16.80 19.86 -21.53
C PRO A 758 -15.37 19.45 -21.20
N TRP A 759 -14.57 20.41 -20.79
CA TRP A 759 -13.31 20.15 -20.10
C TRP A 759 -13.58 19.42 -18.79
N VAL A 760 -12.68 18.54 -18.42
CA VAL A 760 -12.83 17.66 -17.25
C VAL A 760 -11.62 17.78 -16.34
N ILE A 761 -11.81 17.51 -15.06
CA ILE A 761 -10.69 17.40 -14.12
C ILE A 761 -9.98 16.08 -14.37
N ASP A 762 -8.66 16.15 -14.54
CA ASP A 762 -7.78 15.00 -14.72
C ASP A 762 -6.85 14.85 -13.51
N ASN A 763 -6.52 13.61 -13.16
CA ASN A 763 -5.59 13.25 -12.10
C ASN A 763 -4.43 12.38 -12.57
N ALA A 764 -4.28 12.24 -13.90
CA ALA A 764 -3.24 11.42 -14.51
C ALA A 764 -2.07 12.25 -15.07
N ASN A 765 -2.35 13.45 -15.61
CA ASN A 765 -1.33 14.36 -16.13
C ASN A 765 -1.44 15.71 -15.42
N ILE A 766 -0.58 15.98 -14.45
CA ILE A 766 -0.67 17.06 -13.46
C ILE A 766 0.64 17.85 -13.48
N TYR A 767 0.56 19.18 -13.38
CA TYR A 767 1.73 20.03 -13.16
C TYR A 767 1.99 20.24 -11.66
N GLU A 768 0.94 20.59 -10.90
CA GLU A 768 1.00 20.92 -9.48
C GLU A 768 -0.17 20.24 -8.76
N GLY A 769 0.00 19.88 -7.48
CA GLY A 769 -1.05 19.27 -6.68
C GLY A 769 -1.43 17.85 -7.11
N VAL A 770 -2.74 17.57 -7.20
CA VAL A 770 -3.31 16.25 -7.55
C VAL A 770 -4.32 16.30 -8.70
N HIS A 771 -4.60 17.49 -9.24
CA HIS A 771 -5.56 17.72 -10.31
C HIS A 771 -5.04 18.70 -11.37
N SER A 772 -5.54 18.57 -12.58
CA SER A 772 -5.38 19.51 -13.69
C SER A 772 -6.67 19.58 -14.49
N SER A 773 -6.81 20.53 -15.42
CA SER A 773 -7.92 20.57 -16.35
C SER A 773 -7.51 20.01 -17.72
N LYS A 774 -8.33 19.10 -18.26
CA LYS A 774 -8.14 18.43 -19.55
C LYS A 774 -9.21 18.83 -20.52
N SER A 775 -8.85 19.09 -21.77
CA SER A 775 -9.81 19.40 -22.85
C SER A 775 -10.82 18.29 -23.11
N GLY A 776 -11.95 18.61 -23.69
CA GLY A 776 -13.14 17.79 -23.79
C GLY A 776 -12.91 16.34 -24.18
N ALA A 777 -13.32 15.42 -23.31
CA ALA A 777 -13.15 13.98 -23.50
C ALA A 777 -14.02 13.48 -24.68
N GLY A 778 -13.38 12.83 -25.66
CA GLY A 778 -14.06 12.26 -26.81
C GLY A 778 -14.53 13.30 -27.83
N LEU A 779 -13.84 14.42 -27.94
CA LEU A 779 -14.06 15.43 -28.98
C LEU A 779 -13.90 14.79 -30.37
N PRO A 780 -14.95 14.80 -31.22
CA PRO A 780 -14.85 14.28 -32.59
C PRO A 780 -13.96 15.14 -33.47
N ASP A 781 -13.46 14.57 -34.58
CA ASP A 781 -12.73 15.29 -35.61
C ASP A 781 -13.60 16.40 -36.22
N GLY A 782 -13.03 17.59 -36.38
CA GLY A 782 -13.68 18.78 -36.89
C GLY A 782 -14.56 19.54 -35.89
N GLU A 783 -14.45 19.22 -34.60
CA GLU A 783 -15.16 19.90 -33.50
C GLU A 783 -14.18 20.62 -32.58
N VAL A 784 -14.71 21.55 -31.78
CA VAL A 784 -13.95 22.40 -30.86
C VAL A 784 -14.52 22.29 -29.47
N SER A 785 -13.64 22.37 -28.45
CA SER A 785 -14.01 22.38 -27.04
C SER A 785 -13.49 23.63 -26.34
N HIS A 786 -14.35 24.35 -25.64
CA HIS A 786 -14.08 25.66 -25.04
C HIS A 786 -14.11 25.63 -23.51
N LEU A 787 -13.20 26.37 -22.88
CA LEU A 787 -13.23 26.69 -21.44
C LEU A 787 -12.97 28.20 -21.26
N ASN A 788 -13.97 28.91 -20.72
CA ASN A 788 -13.95 30.36 -20.67
C ASN A 788 -14.13 30.87 -19.23
N ILE A 789 -13.54 32.04 -18.95
CA ILE A 789 -13.79 32.81 -17.73
C ILE A 789 -13.75 34.29 -18.02
N ASN A 790 -14.72 35.03 -17.48
CA ASN A 790 -14.79 36.51 -17.56
C ASN A 790 -14.35 37.12 -16.25
N ILE A 791 -13.41 38.08 -16.31
CA ILE A 791 -12.76 38.65 -15.14
C ILE A 791 -12.64 40.17 -15.23
N ASP A 792 -12.95 40.89 -14.14
CA ASP A 792 -12.65 42.30 -13.98
C ASP A 792 -11.24 42.51 -13.41
N VAL A 793 -10.30 42.86 -14.26
CA VAL A 793 -8.89 43.13 -13.90
C VAL A 793 -8.76 44.52 -13.28
N THR A 794 -8.23 44.61 -12.06
CA THR A 794 -8.16 45.83 -11.26
C THR A 794 -6.87 46.63 -11.39
N ALA A 795 -5.79 45.93 -11.80
CA ALA A 795 -4.47 46.52 -12.10
C ALA A 795 -3.80 45.77 -13.27
N PRO A 796 -2.95 46.41 -14.06
CA PRO A 796 -2.19 45.69 -15.10
C PRO A 796 -1.36 44.57 -14.49
N GLY A 797 -1.32 43.42 -15.18
CA GLY A 797 -0.56 42.26 -14.76
C GLY A 797 -0.57 41.23 -15.89
N ASP A 798 0.01 40.06 -15.63
CA ASP A 798 0.02 38.96 -16.58
C ASP A 798 -0.99 37.90 -16.17
N ILE A 799 -1.67 37.26 -17.15
CA ILE A 799 -2.24 35.95 -17.00
C ILE A 799 -1.20 34.94 -17.44
N SER A 800 -1.00 33.90 -16.60
CA SER A 800 -0.04 32.85 -16.92
C SER A 800 -0.56 31.48 -16.52
N PHE A 801 -0.11 30.44 -17.20
CA PHE A 801 -0.50 29.07 -16.88
C PHE A 801 0.53 28.08 -17.38
N PHE A 802 0.46 26.85 -16.87
CA PHE A 802 1.19 25.72 -17.43
C PHE A 802 0.29 24.94 -18.37
N LYS A 803 0.85 24.49 -19.49
CA LYS A 803 0.17 23.68 -20.50
C LYS A 803 0.93 22.42 -20.83
N PHE A 804 0.19 21.41 -21.25
CA PHE A 804 0.70 20.17 -21.83
C PHE A 804 -0.20 19.75 -23.00
N VAL A 805 0.36 19.48 -24.16
CA VAL A 805 -0.38 19.11 -25.36
C VAL A 805 0.06 17.73 -25.84
N SER A 806 -0.90 16.91 -26.24
CA SER A 806 -0.67 15.60 -26.84
C SER A 806 -1.67 15.42 -27.99
N SER A 807 -1.31 15.99 -29.17
CA SER A 807 -2.18 16.10 -30.33
C SER A 807 -1.42 15.91 -31.64
N GLU A 808 -2.12 15.90 -32.78
CA GLU A 808 -1.49 15.88 -34.09
C GLU A 808 -0.74 17.20 -34.35
N GLN A 809 0.53 17.08 -34.73
CA GLN A 809 1.41 18.23 -34.99
C GLN A 809 0.90 19.05 -36.16
N ASP A 810 0.73 20.36 -35.97
CA ASP A 810 0.32 21.37 -36.95
C ASP A 810 -1.13 21.19 -37.49
N TYR A 811 -1.99 20.38 -36.80
CA TYR A 811 -3.38 20.14 -37.20
C TYR A 811 -4.37 20.28 -36.05
N ASP A 812 -4.09 19.70 -34.89
CA ASP A 812 -4.95 19.80 -33.69
C ASP A 812 -4.25 20.70 -32.65
N PHE A 813 -4.93 21.74 -32.18
CA PHE A 813 -4.28 22.81 -31.40
C PHE A 813 -4.96 23.06 -30.05
N LEU A 814 -4.15 23.25 -29.01
CA LEU A 814 -4.56 24.05 -27.86
C LEU A 814 -4.36 25.52 -28.22
N GLN A 815 -5.36 26.35 -28.07
CA GLN A 815 -5.31 27.78 -28.37
C GLN A 815 -5.73 28.59 -27.15
N PHE A 816 -5.15 29.77 -26.96
CA PHE A 816 -5.52 30.69 -25.88
C PHE A 816 -5.85 32.06 -26.41
N TYR A 817 -6.96 32.63 -25.93
CA TYR A 817 -7.47 33.93 -26.38
C TYR A 817 -7.70 34.89 -25.21
N ILE A 818 -7.51 36.17 -25.45
CA ILE A 818 -7.95 37.29 -24.58
C ILE A 818 -8.89 38.17 -25.42
N ASP A 819 -10.12 38.36 -24.99
CA ASP A 819 -11.16 39.12 -25.69
C ASP A 819 -11.34 38.71 -27.16
N GLY A 820 -11.30 37.43 -27.42
CA GLY A 820 -11.41 36.82 -28.75
C GLY A 820 -10.17 36.99 -29.63
N ASN A 821 -9.06 37.56 -29.12
CA ASN A 821 -7.82 37.71 -29.85
C ASN A 821 -6.86 36.58 -29.42
N LYS A 822 -6.44 35.74 -30.39
CA LYS A 822 -5.52 34.63 -30.13
C LYS A 822 -4.17 35.15 -29.63
N GLN A 823 -3.72 34.62 -28.49
CA GLN A 823 -2.46 34.94 -27.86
C GLN A 823 -1.40 33.86 -28.08
N GLY A 824 -1.83 32.58 -28.19
CA GLY A 824 -0.93 31.45 -28.40
C GLY A 824 -1.67 30.24 -29.00
N GLU A 825 -0.91 29.37 -29.66
CA GLU A 825 -1.40 28.09 -30.16
C GLU A 825 -0.29 27.03 -30.07
N TRP A 826 -0.65 25.80 -29.72
CA TRP A 826 0.30 24.71 -29.50
C TRP A 826 -0.27 23.39 -29.98
N SER A 827 0.53 22.58 -30.68
CA SER A 827 0.18 21.26 -31.20
C SER A 827 1.35 20.27 -31.03
N GLY A 828 1.13 19.00 -31.34
CA GLY A 828 2.12 17.93 -31.23
C GLY A 828 2.15 17.29 -29.84
N ILE A 829 3.21 16.54 -29.54
CA ILE A 829 3.34 15.78 -28.29
C ILE A 829 4.41 16.44 -27.39
N ASP A 830 3.95 17.08 -26.33
CA ASP A 830 4.85 17.65 -25.31
C ASP A 830 5.49 16.53 -24.48
N ASN A 831 6.78 16.68 -24.15
CA ASN A 831 7.49 15.77 -23.24
C ASN A 831 7.52 16.27 -21.78
N ALA A 832 7.09 17.51 -21.53
CA ALA A 832 7.03 18.13 -20.23
C ALA A 832 6.05 19.31 -20.26
N TRP A 833 5.49 19.65 -19.10
CA TRP A 833 4.70 20.86 -18.92
C TRP A 833 5.52 22.12 -19.26
N SER A 834 4.90 23.08 -19.90
CA SER A 834 5.55 24.35 -20.31
C SER A 834 4.75 25.56 -19.84
N PHE A 835 5.47 26.56 -19.33
CA PHE A 835 4.92 27.80 -18.83
C PHE A 835 4.68 28.80 -19.95
N VAL A 836 3.56 29.51 -19.90
CA VAL A 836 3.24 30.63 -20.80
C VAL A 836 2.67 31.81 -20.01
N SER A 837 2.90 33.07 -20.48
CA SER A 837 2.44 34.29 -19.82
C SER A 837 2.09 35.36 -20.85
N PHE A 838 0.99 36.09 -20.59
CA PHE A 838 0.46 37.12 -21.48
C PHE A 838 0.05 38.34 -20.70
N PRO A 839 0.44 39.59 -21.14
CA PRO A 839 0.09 40.82 -20.43
C PRO A 839 -1.39 41.17 -20.60
N VAL A 840 -2.01 41.59 -19.51
CA VAL A 840 -3.43 42.00 -19.44
C VAL A 840 -3.54 43.42 -18.90
N THR A 841 -4.40 44.24 -19.51
CA THR A 841 -4.69 45.60 -19.06
C THR A 841 -5.79 45.60 -18.00
N VAL A 842 -6.02 46.78 -17.40
CA VAL A 842 -7.17 46.98 -16.49
C VAL A 842 -8.45 46.98 -17.31
N GLY A 843 -9.49 46.33 -16.81
CA GLY A 843 -10.82 46.26 -17.41
C GLY A 843 -11.44 44.88 -17.31
N ASN A 844 -12.62 44.72 -17.89
CA ASN A 844 -13.28 43.45 -18.00
C ASN A 844 -12.70 42.68 -19.19
N HIS A 845 -12.20 41.47 -18.97
CA HIS A 845 -11.59 40.64 -19.98
C HIS A 845 -12.20 39.23 -20.01
N ASP A 846 -12.29 38.66 -21.21
CA ASP A 846 -12.75 37.30 -21.45
C ASP A 846 -11.55 36.43 -21.83
N PHE A 847 -11.22 35.44 -21.01
CA PHE A 847 -10.13 34.47 -21.22
C PHE A 847 -10.72 33.17 -21.67
N GLU A 848 -10.21 32.63 -22.80
CA GLU A 848 -10.69 31.42 -23.41
C GLU A 848 -9.54 30.47 -23.75
N TRP A 849 -9.68 29.23 -23.31
CA TRP A 849 -8.87 28.09 -23.77
C TRP A 849 -9.72 27.24 -24.69
N GLU A 850 -9.20 27.01 -25.89
CA GLU A 850 -9.87 26.27 -26.93
C GLU A 850 -9.01 25.08 -27.36
N TYR A 851 -9.60 23.88 -27.45
CA TYR A 851 -8.95 22.73 -28.09
C TYR A 851 -9.69 22.46 -29.40
N ASP A 852 -9.03 22.72 -30.51
CA ASP A 852 -9.55 22.68 -31.88
C ASP A 852 -8.98 21.49 -32.63
N LYS A 853 -9.84 20.60 -33.16
CA LYS A 853 -9.46 19.43 -33.94
C LYS A 853 -9.82 19.64 -35.43
N ASP A 854 -8.89 19.26 -36.30
CA ASP A 854 -9.16 19.20 -37.71
C ASP A 854 -10.07 17.99 -38.09
N GLY A 855 -10.35 17.80 -39.38
CA GLY A 855 -11.27 16.75 -39.87
C GLY A 855 -10.59 15.40 -40.13
N GLY A 856 -9.41 15.13 -39.52
CA GLY A 856 -8.55 14.04 -39.96
C GLY A 856 -8.05 13.11 -38.87
N LEU A 857 -6.75 12.86 -38.90
CA LEU A 857 -6.06 11.89 -38.03
C LEU A 857 -5.95 12.40 -36.60
N ALA A 858 -5.90 11.49 -35.63
CA ALA A 858 -5.55 11.78 -34.23
C ALA A 858 -4.16 11.22 -33.89
N ASP A 859 -3.33 11.96 -33.16
CA ASP A 859 -2.03 11.51 -32.69
C ASP A 859 -1.88 11.79 -31.18
N GLY A 860 -1.05 11.02 -30.51
CA GLY A 860 -0.86 11.11 -29.07
C GLY A 860 -2.13 10.70 -28.29
N GLN A 861 -2.44 11.45 -27.20
CA GLN A 861 -3.67 11.27 -26.42
C GLN A 861 -4.86 12.10 -26.95
N ASP A 862 -4.62 12.87 -28.02
CA ASP A 862 -5.60 13.66 -28.72
C ASP A 862 -6.37 14.63 -27.79
N CYS A 863 -5.64 15.38 -27.00
CA CYS A 863 -6.16 16.33 -26.02
C CYS A 863 -5.07 17.26 -25.50
N ALA A 864 -5.46 18.27 -24.72
CA ALA A 864 -4.54 19.16 -24.02
C ALA A 864 -4.92 19.32 -22.56
N TRP A 865 -3.96 19.72 -21.75
CA TRP A 865 -4.14 20.03 -20.32
C TRP A 865 -3.66 21.44 -20.02
N ILE A 866 -4.31 22.08 -19.04
CA ILE A 866 -3.86 23.33 -18.42
C ILE A 866 -3.89 23.18 -16.92
N ASP A 867 -2.97 23.87 -16.25
CA ASP A 867 -2.84 23.79 -14.79
C ASP A 867 -2.17 25.07 -14.26
N TYR A 868 -2.37 25.32 -12.97
CA TYR A 868 -1.79 26.43 -12.22
C TYR A 868 -1.89 27.78 -12.97
N ILE A 869 -3.15 28.20 -13.23
CA ILE A 869 -3.43 29.48 -13.88
C ILE A 869 -3.27 30.59 -12.84
N VAL A 870 -2.36 31.53 -13.08
CA VAL A 870 -2.22 32.76 -12.29
C VAL A 870 -2.92 33.89 -13.03
N PHE A 871 -3.93 34.47 -12.38
CA PHE A 871 -4.67 35.59 -12.94
C PHE A 871 -3.99 36.92 -12.63
N PRO A 872 -4.16 37.96 -13.49
CA PRO A 872 -3.77 39.31 -13.16
C PRO A 872 -4.57 39.83 -11.94
N PRO A 873 -4.15 40.87 -11.24
CA PRO A 873 -4.90 41.45 -10.14
C PRO A 873 -6.34 41.72 -10.54
N MET A 874 -7.29 41.02 -9.91
CA MET A 874 -8.71 41.09 -10.30
C MET A 874 -9.64 41.26 -9.11
N TYR A 875 -10.85 41.78 -9.36
CA TYR A 875 -11.94 41.76 -8.41
C TYR A 875 -12.65 40.41 -8.53
N ILE A 876 -12.56 39.58 -7.49
CA ILE A 876 -13.44 38.43 -7.34
C ILE A 876 -14.67 38.96 -6.63
N ALA A 877 -15.81 39.03 -7.36
CA ALA A 877 -17.07 39.11 -6.68
C ALA A 877 -17.14 37.94 -5.70
N PRO A 878 -17.45 38.15 -4.41
CA PRO A 878 -17.61 37.02 -3.50
C PRO A 878 -18.58 36.09 -4.24
N SER A 879 -18.16 34.82 -4.38
CA SER A 879 -19.03 33.77 -4.90
C SER A 879 -20.27 33.87 -4.05
N ALA A 880 -21.34 34.46 -4.59
CA ALA A 880 -22.63 34.20 -4.06
C ALA A 880 -22.69 32.69 -4.16
N VAL A 881 -22.59 32.00 -3.03
CA VAL A 881 -23.25 30.73 -2.89
C VAL A 881 -24.64 31.05 -3.39
N VAL A 882 -24.93 30.71 -4.62
CA VAL A 882 -26.28 30.50 -5.06
C VAL A 882 -26.68 29.34 -4.20
N GLU A 883 -27.13 29.63 -2.96
CA GLU A 883 -28.12 28.75 -2.35
C GLU A 883 -29.15 28.65 -3.48
N SER A 884 -29.15 27.53 -4.18
CA SER A 884 -30.31 27.18 -4.97
C SER A 884 -31.39 26.98 -3.90
N LYS A 885 -32.03 28.07 -3.51
CA LYS A 885 -33.23 28.04 -2.71
C LYS A 885 -34.23 27.34 -3.59
N ILE A 886 -34.29 26.01 -3.44
CA ILE A 886 -35.51 25.31 -3.82
C ILE A 886 -36.56 25.98 -2.93
N ASP A 887 -37.44 26.75 -3.52
CA ASP A 887 -38.54 27.36 -2.83
C ASP A 887 -39.58 26.27 -2.55
N PHE A 888 -39.40 25.57 -1.42
CA PHE A 888 -40.38 24.62 -0.96
C PHE A 888 -40.79 24.84 0.49
N GLU A 889 -41.98 24.42 0.83
CA GLU A 889 -42.50 24.48 2.19
C GLU A 889 -42.59 23.09 2.78
N LEU A 890 -42.06 22.94 4.02
CA LEU A 890 -42.11 21.70 4.81
C LEU A 890 -43.00 21.91 6.03
N PHE A 891 -44.17 21.29 6.10
CA PHE A 891 -45.11 21.40 7.21
C PHE A 891 -45.97 20.14 7.44
N PRO A 892 -46.37 19.83 8.68
CA PRO A 892 -45.90 20.43 9.92
C PRO A 892 -44.52 19.92 10.32
N ASN A 893 -43.69 20.78 10.91
CA ASN A 893 -42.45 20.43 11.55
C ASN A 893 -42.39 21.15 12.90
N PRO A 894 -42.46 20.48 14.06
CA PRO A 894 -42.51 19.02 14.27
C PRO A 894 -43.81 18.34 13.76
N THR A 895 -43.70 17.05 13.40
CA THR A 895 -44.81 16.23 12.89
C THR A 895 -45.21 15.12 13.86
N MET A 896 -46.47 14.70 13.81
CA MET A 896 -46.98 13.47 14.47
C MET A 896 -46.78 12.21 13.59
N GLY A 897 -45.98 12.32 12.51
CA GLY A 897 -45.61 11.20 11.63
C GLY A 897 -46.04 11.37 10.18
N SER A 898 -46.78 12.43 9.82
CA SER A 898 -47.02 12.77 8.40
C SER A 898 -46.74 14.25 8.19
N PHE A 899 -46.09 14.57 7.07
CA PHE A 899 -45.75 15.95 6.69
C PHE A 899 -45.82 16.13 5.17
N ASN A 900 -45.99 17.34 4.73
CA ASN A 900 -46.00 17.74 3.32
C ASN A 900 -44.72 18.45 2.95
N LEU A 901 -44.23 18.15 1.77
CA LEU A 901 -43.26 18.94 1.01
C LEU A 901 -43.95 19.54 -0.18
N THR A 902 -43.93 20.86 -0.32
CA THR A 902 -44.53 21.56 -1.46
C THR A 902 -43.40 22.20 -2.25
N PHE A 903 -43.18 21.73 -3.46
CA PHE A 903 -42.23 22.29 -4.42
C PHE A 903 -42.93 23.35 -5.25
N ASN A 904 -42.36 24.55 -5.35
CA ASN A 904 -42.93 25.65 -6.11
C ASN A 904 -42.42 25.77 -7.54
N ASP A 905 -41.53 24.82 -7.92
CA ASP A 905 -41.04 24.68 -9.29
C ASP A 905 -41.79 23.61 -10.11
N VAL A 906 -41.41 23.42 -11.37
CA VAL A 906 -42.06 22.49 -12.30
C VAL A 906 -41.22 21.23 -12.61
N ILE A 907 -40.05 21.09 -11.98
CA ILE A 907 -39.17 19.93 -12.18
C ILE A 907 -39.54 18.78 -11.24
N ASN A 908 -39.11 17.58 -11.59
CA ASN A 908 -39.26 16.40 -10.73
C ASN A 908 -38.07 16.27 -9.79
N HIS A 909 -38.37 16.10 -8.50
CA HIS A 909 -37.38 15.89 -7.46
C HIS A 909 -37.37 14.44 -6.98
N GLU A 910 -36.22 13.98 -6.55
CA GLU A 910 -36.08 12.75 -5.77
C GLU A 910 -35.89 13.13 -4.30
N VAL A 911 -36.65 12.49 -3.41
CA VAL A 911 -36.61 12.79 -1.97
C VAL A 911 -36.23 11.53 -1.22
N GLU A 912 -35.15 11.63 -0.45
CA GLU A 912 -34.70 10.57 0.46
C GLU A 912 -34.82 11.03 1.92
N ILE A 913 -35.31 10.14 2.78
CA ILE A 913 -35.45 10.39 4.22
C ILE A 913 -34.51 9.46 4.96
N TYR A 914 -33.67 10.03 5.81
CA TYR A 914 -32.67 9.32 6.61
C TYR A 914 -33.06 9.33 8.10
N ASP A 915 -32.79 8.24 8.80
CA ASP A 915 -32.84 8.19 10.26
C ASP A 915 -31.58 8.84 10.88
N ASN A 916 -31.56 8.95 12.20
CA ASN A 916 -30.43 9.51 12.95
C ASN A 916 -29.11 8.73 12.87
N THR A 917 -29.11 7.56 12.23
CA THR A 917 -27.90 6.74 11.95
C THR A 917 -27.39 6.94 10.54
N GLY A 918 -28.04 7.80 9.72
CA GLY A 918 -27.67 8.03 8.32
C GLY A 918 -28.20 6.96 7.35
N ARG A 919 -29.11 6.07 7.80
CA ARG A 919 -29.71 5.05 6.95
C ARG A 919 -30.94 5.62 6.24
N VAL A 920 -31.06 5.43 4.91
CA VAL A 920 -32.27 5.75 4.14
C VAL A 920 -33.43 4.87 4.64
N ILE A 921 -34.50 5.49 5.09
CA ILE A 921 -35.73 4.84 5.56
C ILE A 921 -36.89 4.95 4.58
N GLU A 922 -36.86 5.96 3.71
CA GLU A 922 -37.85 6.20 2.65
C GLU A 922 -37.16 6.88 1.49
N LYS A 923 -37.56 6.51 0.26
CA LYS A 923 -37.08 7.12 -0.99
C LYS A 923 -38.26 7.27 -1.94
N MET A 924 -38.49 8.46 -2.46
CA MET A 924 -39.52 8.75 -3.46
C MET A 924 -38.90 9.50 -4.63
N VAL A 925 -39.26 9.11 -5.85
CA VAL A 925 -38.83 9.72 -7.09
C VAL A 925 -39.99 10.47 -7.74
N ASP A 926 -39.68 11.34 -8.69
CA ASP A 926 -40.65 12.11 -9.48
C ASP A 926 -41.60 12.98 -8.64
N GLN A 927 -41.12 13.54 -7.53
CA GLN A 927 -41.90 14.39 -6.65
C GLN A 927 -41.94 15.83 -7.20
N LYS A 928 -43.14 16.41 -7.31
CA LYS A 928 -43.37 17.82 -7.68
C LYS A 928 -44.65 18.33 -7.08
N GLY A 929 -44.77 19.65 -6.92
CA GLY A 929 -45.90 20.25 -6.23
C GLY A 929 -46.01 19.77 -4.78
N MET A 930 -47.22 19.56 -4.25
CA MET A 930 -47.40 19.10 -2.87
C MET A 930 -47.34 17.57 -2.80
N SER A 931 -46.41 17.03 -2.09
CA SER A 931 -46.21 15.61 -1.83
C SER A 931 -46.34 15.28 -0.35
N LEU A 932 -47.13 14.28 0.00
CA LEU A 932 -47.35 13.83 1.39
C LEU A 932 -46.40 12.68 1.75
N PHE A 933 -45.65 12.82 2.82
CA PHE A 933 -44.74 11.80 3.35
C PHE A 933 -45.28 11.24 4.66
N ASP A 934 -45.17 9.93 4.87
CA ASP A 934 -45.62 9.22 6.08
C ASP A 934 -44.52 8.42 6.74
N ILE A 935 -44.04 8.93 7.86
CA ILE A 935 -43.03 8.30 8.71
C ILE A 935 -43.63 7.74 10.03
N LYS A 936 -44.98 7.54 10.12
CA LYS A 936 -45.62 7.04 11.33
C LYS A 936 -45.08 5.71 11.85
N LYS A 937 -44.66 4.84 10.94
CA LYS A 937 -44.09 3.51 11.27
C LYS A 937 -42.71 3.54 11.95
N TYR A 938 -42.05 4.70 11.94
CA TYR A 938 -40.72 4.85 12.54
C TYR A 938 -40.82 5.50 13.94
N ALA A 939 -39.75 5.41 14.74
CA ALA A 939 -39.71 5.94 16.10
C ALA A 939 -39.81 7.48 16.16
N ALA A 940 -40.16 8.02 17.32
CA ALA A 940 -40.01 9.49 17.53
C ALA A 940 -38.51 9.88 17.50
N GLY A 941 -38.19 11.00 16.90
CA GLY A 941 -36.80 11.46 16.74
C GLY A 941 -36.63 12.44 15.59
N THR A 942 -35.37 12.80 15.31
CA THR A 942 -35.01 13.68 14.19
C THR A 942 -34.69 12.85 12.96
N TYR A 943 -35.19 13.26 11.82
CA TYR A 943 -34.97 12.67 10.50
C TYR A 943 -34.42 13.72 9.56
N THR A 944 -33.51 13.34 8.66
CA THR A 944 -32.95 14.21 7.64
C THR A 944 -33.62 13.92 6.29
N ILE A 945 -34.14 14.93 5.66
CA ILE A 945 -34.72 14.88 4.31
C ILE A 945 -33.67 15.41 3.34
N LYS A 946 -33.34 14.67 2.30
CA LYS A 946 -32.48 15.12 1.21
C LYS A 946 -33.25 15.20 -0.09
N VAL A 947 -33.15 16.31 -0.76
CA VAL A 947 -33.82 16.55 -2.06
C VAL A 947 -32.76 16.57 -3.16
N MET A 948 -32.98 15.80 -4.21
CA MET A 948 -32.07 15.65 -5.35
C MET A 948 -32.75 16.17 -6.63
N PRO A 949 -32.01 16.70 -7.62
CA PRO A 949 -30.56 16.60 -7.78
C PRO A 949 -29.72 17.59 -6.95
N GLU A 950 -30.32 18.61 -6.35
CA GLU A 950 -29.65 19.76 -5.71
C GLU A 950 -28.91 19.40 -4.41
N GLY A 951 -29.18 18.19 -3.84
CA GLY A 951 -28.55 17.69 -2.64
C GLY A 951 -28.89 18.42 -1.34
N VAL A 952 -29.88 19.30 -1.37
CA VAL A 952 -30.28 20.13 -0.21
C VAL A 952 -30.88 19.27 0.90
N THR A 953 -30.48 19.51 2.14
CA THR A 953 -30.90 18.73 3.31
C THR A 953 -31.68 19.55 4.31
N TYR A 954 -32.75 18.94 4.88
CA TYR A 954 -33.60 19.54 5.91
C TYR A 954 -33.86 18.55 7.04
N GLN A 955 -34.12 19.10 8.22
CA GLN A 955 -34.46 18.26 9.38
C GLN A 955 -35.93 18.34 9.70
N ILE A 956 -36.56 17.19 9.95
CA ILE A 956 -37.89 17.07 10.47
C ILE A 956 -37.88 16.34 11.82
N ILE A 957 -38.63 16.86 12.78
CA ILE A 957 -38.76 16.28 14.11
C ILE A 957 -40.09 15.54 14.20
N LYS A 958 -40.05 14.23 14.42
CA LYS A 958 -41.22 13.41 14.75
C LYS A 958 -41.38 13.34 16.24
N GLN A 959 -42.55 13.78 16.72
CA GLN A 959 -42.99 13.66 18.13
C GLN A 959 -43.65 12.32 18.40
#